data_ee52f6aa9a5aee7152b2be51f3657fae
#
_entry.id   ee52f6aa9a5aee7152b2be51f3657fae
#
_cell.length_a   1.000
_cell.length_b   1.000
_cell.length_c   1.000
_cell.angle_alpha   90.00
_cell.angle_beta   90.00
_cell.angle_gamma   90.00
#
_symmetry.space_group_name_H-M   'P 1'
#
loop_
_entity.id
_entity.type
_entity.pdbx_description
1 polymer ?
#
loop_
_entity_poly.entity_id
_entity_poly.type
_entity_poly.pdbx_seq_one_letter_code
_entity_poly.pdbx_strand_id
1 'polypeptide(L)'
;MMFKRITIGLCICFALGGTRVEAQKKDPVAMYGVIDTVQVVSQRVRHANEANAGAKVSRIDPEIMRANKTRSLAELLTDYTAIYIKSLGMGALSTASFRGASPSQTRVNWNGINITPPMSGTFDFSQIPVFFTDNVNLYYGSSHVKNGTGAIGGSVNLFTDPDWNAGVSGKVLGEYGSYGTYTTGAQVNAGGMKSSFKTRLYYQHSDNNYTYLNKILTNEPFREKRQDADYTQWAAMQEGYFRLSPYTRLTAVAWYQEGKRMLPPALGVVNQSHEQQREVNVRAYAGLDFTRGLHALHMKAAWLYYRQEYDKWYAGGLFDPEGNKNQSHTWQGIADYTFTPRENLVLGTSLTYSHDLIRVSSYIDIDSSKYTLGDVDYDIPEVEPPFRHNRDVLSWQVSALWTPVEWMMLNGQYMFEQNDSRGVSTWSAGMVFNLWRKVLQVKGNVAYNYRFPGMNDLYWRPGGNPEVKPEDGYSYDASVAYRKQLCRGLSLDAEVSGYLMYIDNWILWLPKDGNQWIWTPQNHRNVRSEGVELYGKLTYAIGDLRATVSGNYSWSQSRTRKKQHVDDGSYMKQIPYVPRFKWNVRVAADYRGVFFSWQVTYIGRRFITTDQEYATDPYAVHNVLAGYRYTFRNGMSLTPQVRVDNLLDTYYESTQYYPMPLRNCLVSLMWEF
;
A
#
# COMPACT_ATOMS: atom_id res chain seq x y z
N MET A 1 25.75 -16.15 30.93
CA MET A 1 26.86 -15.36 31.49
C MET A 1 27.40 -14.43 30.44
N MET A 2 27.40 -13.13 30.70
CA MET A 2 27.98 -12.02 29.90
C MET A 2 27.25 -11.55 28.63
N PHE A 3 26.25 -10.70 28.84
CA PHE A 3 25.73 -9.78 27.86
C PHE A 3 26.75 -8.67 27.53
N LYS A 4 27.22 -8.57 26.31
CA LYS A 4 27.92 -7.37 25.83
C LYS A 4 26.91 -6.38 25.29
N ARG A 5 26.68 -5.31 26.04
CA ARG A 5 25.97 -4.11 25.61
C ARG A 5 26.81 -3.38 24.56
N ILE A 6 26.29 -3.26 23.35
CA ILE A 6 26.81 -2.31 22.35
C ILE A 6 25.99 -1.03 22.52
N THR A 7 26.59 -0.07 23.20
CA THR A 7 26.09 1.31 23.30
C THR A 7 26.52 2.05 22.03
N ILE A 8 25.61 2.27 21.08
CA ILE A 8 25.84 3.17 19.95
C ILE A 8 25.62 4.57 20.49
N GLY A 9 26.70 5.29 20.76
CA GLY A 9 26.70 6.70 21.12
C GLY A 9 26.31 7.54 19.91
N LEU A 10 25.09 8.08 19.91
CA LEU A 10 24.66 9.11 18.98
C LEU A 10 25.26 10.46 19.47
N CYS A 11 26.39 10.88 18.90
CA CYS A 11 26.93 12.22 19.13
C CYS A 11 26.03 13.25 18.44
N ILE A 12 25.09 13.83 19.17
CA ILE A 12 24.39 15.05 18.78
C ILE A 12 25.28 16.22 19.18
N CYS A 13 26.08 16.76 18.24
CA CYS A 13 26.74 18.03 18.40
C CYS A 13 25.72 19.16 18.25
N PHE A 14 25.18 19.65 19.36
CA PHE A 14 24.50 20.93 19.40
C PHE A 14 25.55 22.07 19.39
N ALA A 15 25.79 22.63 18.22
CA ALA A 15 26.46 23.94 18.16
C ALA A 15 25.40 25.03 18.38
N LEU A 16 25.32 25.54 19.60
CA LEU A 16 24.57 26.74 19.94
C LEU A 16 25.32 27.95 19.44
N GLY A 17 25.13 28.33 18.18
CA GLY A 17 25.45 29.65 17.66
C GLY A 17 24.20 30.51 17.69
N GLY A 18 24.10 31.40 18.66
CA GLY A 18 22.99 32.35 18.76
C GLY A 18 23.03 33.35 17.64
N THR A 19 22.21 33.23 16.63
CA THR A 19 21.82 34.27 15.69
C THR A 19 20.37 34.65 15.94
N ARG A 20 20.14 35.92 16.26
CA ARG A 20 18.80 36.51 16.35
C ARG A 20 18.11 36.31 15.00
N VAL A 21 17.07 35.52 14.96
CA VAL A 21 16.17 35.42 13.80
C VAL A 21 15.09 36.49 13.97
N GLU A 22 15.18 37.55 13.17
CA GLU A 22 14.05 38.46 13.00
C GLU A 22 12.94 37.75 12.26
N ALA A 23 11.77 37.65 12.92
CA ALA A 23 10.59 37.07 12.36
C ALA A 23 10.03 37.96 11.23
N GLN A 24 10.16 37.53 9.99
CA GLN A 24 9.45 38.14 8.88
C GLN A 24 7.96 37.94 9.05
N LYS A 25 7.21 39.02 9.16
CA LYS A 25 5.74 39.06 9.13
C LYS A 25 5.26 38.41 7.82
N LYS A 26 4.65 37.26 7.90
CA LYS A 26 3.85 36.70 6.82
C LYS A 26 2.44 37.26 6.90
N ASP A 27 1.99 37.92 5.84
CA ASP A 27 0.62 38.35 5.67
C ASP A 27 -0.35 37.17 5.64
N PRO A 28 -1.50 37.23 6.34
CA PRO A 28 -2.42 36.11 6.45
C PRO A 28 -3.36 35.90 5.25
N VAL A 29 -3.09 36.51 4.10
CA VAL A 29 -3.97 36.45 2.92
C VAL A 29 -3.21 36.02 1.68
N ALA A 30 -2.63 34.82 1.70
CA ALA A 30 -2.05 34.22 0.49
C ALA A 30 -2.31 32.71 0.42
N MET A 31 -3.59 32.32 0.48
CA MET A 31 -3.97 30.92 0.31
C MET A 31 -4.58 30.63 -1.07
N TYR A 32 -4.51 31.59 -1.99
CA TYR A 32 -4.91 31.46 -3.39
C TYR A 32 -3.83 32.03 -4.30
N GLY A 33 -2.72 31.34 -4.42
CA GLY A 33 -1.63 31.79 -5.29
C GLY A 33 -0.41 30.91 -5.15
N VAL A 34 -0.59 29.59 -5.22
CA VAL A 34 0.55 28.69 -5.42
C VAL A 34 0.71 28.48 -6.91
N ILE A 35 1.24 29.46 -7.55
CA ILE A 35 1.87 29.33 -8.86
C ILE A 35 3.26 29.95 -8.69
N ASP A 36 4.28 29.12 -9.00
CA ASP A 36 5.71 29.41 -9.11
C ASP A 36 6.63 29.15 -7.90
N THR A 37 6.71 27.87 -7.53
CA THR A 37 8.03 27.32 -7.09
C THR A 37 8.09 25.79 -7.18
N VAL A 38 7.25 25.16 -7.98
CA VAL A 38 7.08 23.70 -8.02
C VAL A 38 7.47 23.11 -9.38
N GLN A 39 8.33 23.75 -10.13
CA GLN A 39 8.53 23.32 -11.53
C GLN A 39 9.26 22.00 -11.70
N VAL A 40 10.09 21.53 -10.80
CA VAL A 40 10.86 20.28 -11.01
C VAL A 40 10.13 19.04 -10.44
N VAL A 41 9.48 19.16 -9.31
CA VAL A 41 8.69 18.06 -8.73
C VAL A 41 7.35 17.92 -9.44
N SER A 42 6.74 19.03 -9.86
CA SER A 42 5.50 19.04 -10.63
C SER A 42 5.66 18.39 -12.00
N GLN A 43 6.80 18.59 -12.67
CA GLN A 43 7.08 17.94 -13.95
C GLN A 43 7.16 16.41 -13.82
N ARG A 44 7.79 15.86 -12.77
CA ARG A 44 7.90 14.42 -12.59
C ARG A 44 6.54 13.75 -12.33
N VAL A 45 5.74 14.33 -11.43
CA VAL A 45 4.37 13.86 -11.16
C VAL A 45 3.49 14.11 -12.38
N ARG A 46 3.67 15.22 -13.07
CA ARG A 46 2.95 15.56 -14.29
C ARG A 46 3.29 14.61 -15.43
N HIS A 47 4.57 14.35 -15.71
CA HIS A 47 4.99 13.38 -16.72
C HIS A 47 4.64 11.93 -16.37
N ALA A 48 4.68 11.54 -15.09
CA ALA A 48 4.21 10.22 -14.67
C ALA A 48 2.71 10.05 -14.87
N ASN A 49 1.92 11.07 -14.56
CA ASN A 49 0.46 11.06 -14.79
C ASN A 49 0.11 11.18 -16.27
N GLU A 50 0.86 11.97 -17.03
CA GLU A 50 0.69 12.16 -18.47
C GLU A 50 1.12 10.93 -19.27
N ALA A 51 2.17 10.23 -18.84
CA ALA A 51 2.59 8.97 -19.48
C ALA A 51 1.56 7.84 -19.34
N ASN A 52 0.69 7.93 -18.33
CA ASN A 52 -0.46 7.04 -18.16
C ASN A 52 -1.76 7.70 -18.61
N ALA A 53 -1.70 8.63 -19.56
CA ALA A 53 -2.87 9.26 -20.14
C ALA A 53 -3.84 8.16 -20.63
N GLY A 54 -5.11 8.28 -20.31
CA GLY A 54 -6.11 7.27 -20.63
C GLY A 54 -6.41 6.25 -19.54
N ALA A 55 -5.46 5.93 -18.67
CA ALA A 55 -5.71 5.05 -17.52
C ALA A 55 -6.31 5.81 -16.33
N LYS A 56 -7.01 5.08 -15.46
CA LYS A 56 -7.51 5.66 -14.21
C LYS A 56 -6.37 5.80 -13.20
N VAL A 57 -6.21 7.02 -12.68
CA VAL A 57 -5.28 7.33 -11.59
C VAL A 57 -6.05 8.09 -10.51
N SER A 58 -5.96 7.64 -9.26
CA SER A 58 -6.54 8.32 -8.11
C SER A 58 -5.44 8.76 -7.15
N ARG A 59 -5.58 9.93 -6.57
CA ARG A 59 -4.69 10.45 -5.52
C ARG A 59 -5.47 10.60 -4.23
N ILE A 60 -4.90 10.18 -3.12
CA ILE A 60 -5.49 10.45 -1.81
C ILE A 60 -5.39 11.93 -1.51
N ASP A 61 -6.51 12.51 -1.06
CA ASP A 61 -6.59 13.94 -0.75
C ASP A 61 -5.59 14.30 0.37
N PRO A 62 -4.81 15.39 0.23
CA PRO A 62 -3.85 15.84 1.25
C PRO A 62 -4.49 16.11 2.62
N GLU A 63 -5.75 16.54 2.69
CA GLU A 63 -6.47 16.74 3.95
C GLU A 63 -6.74 15.40 4.65
N ILE A 64 -7.11 14.36 3.87
CA ILE A 64 -7.28 13.00 4.37
C ILE A 64 -5.93 12.48 4.88
N MET A 65 -4.85 12.66 4.12
CA MET A 65 -3.49 12.26 4.54
C MET A 65 -3.07 12.92 5.85
N ARG A 66 -3.38 14.22 6.03
CA ARG A 66 -3.04 14.97 7.25
C ARG A 66 -3.82 14.47 8.47
N ALA A 67 -5.13 14.26 8.32
CA ALA A 67 -6.01 13.85 9.41
C ALA A 67 -5.79 12.40 9.88
N ASN A 68 -5.10 11.56 9.08
CA ASN A 68 -4.93 10.14 9.34
C ASN A 68 -3.46 9.73 9.51
N LYS A 69 -2.59 10.61 10.00
CA LYS A 69 -1.14 10.34 10.15
C LYS A 69 -0.82 9.21 11.13
N THR A 70 -1.69 8.92 12.08
CA THR A 70 -1.52 7.84 13.06
C THR A 70 -1.97 6.47 12.54
N ARG A 71 -2.65 6.42 11.40
CA ARG A 71 -3.22 5.19 10.83
C ARG A 71 -2.23 4.46 9.91
N SER A 72 -2.51 3.17 9.69
CA SER A 72 -1.85 2.38 8.66
C SER A 72 -2.38 2.70 7.26
N LEU A 73 -1.59 2.36 6.24
CA LEU A 73 -2.02 2.50 4.85
C LEU A 73 -3.21 1.57 4.52
N ALA A 74 -3.32 0.41 5.19
CA ALA A 74 -4.46 -0.50 5.03
C ALA A 74 -5.78 0.17 5.40
N GLU A 75 -5.82 0.82 6.58
CA GLU A 75 -7.00 1.55 7.05
C GLU A 75 -7.35 2.74 6.15
N LEU A 76 -6.32 3.49 5.71
CA LEU A 76 -6.49 4.62 4.79
C LEU A 76 -7.12 4.18 3.47
N LEU A 77 -6.61 3.11 2.85
CA LEU A 77 -7.13 2.59 1.59
C LEU A 77 -8.53 1.99 1.74
N THR A 78 -8.81 1.32 2.87
CA THR A 78 -10.15 0.78 3.17
C THR A 78 -11.19 1.87 3.16
N ASP A 79 -10.92 2.96 3.86
CA ASP A 79 -11.90 3.98 4.16
C ASP A 79 -12.07 5.03 3.04
N TYR A 80 -11.02 5.31 2.28
CA TYR A 80 -11.03 6.46 1.35
C TYR A 80 -10.89 6.08 -0.13
N THR A 81 -10.92 4.78 -0.46
CA THR A 81 -10.74 4.33 -1.85
C THR A 81 -11.75 3.24 -2.23
N ALA A 82 -11.85 2.97 -3.54
CA ALA A 82 -12.62 1.84 -4.07
C ALA A 82 -11.91 0.49 -3.90
N ILE A 83 -10.63 0.46 -3.48
CA ILE A 83 -9.83 -0.76 -3.35
C ILE A 83 -10.33 -1.58 -2.16
N TYR A 84 -10.51 -2.88 -2.36
CA TYR A 84 -10.84 -3.79 -1.26
C TYR A 84 -9.56 -4.22 -0.54
N ILE A 85 -9.54 -4.03 0.77
CA ILE A 85 -8.49 -4.54 1.66
C ILE A 85 -9.06 -5.71 2.45
N LYS A 86 -8.45 -6.89 2.25
CA LYS A 86 -8.70 -8.08 3.06
C LYS A 86 -7.79 -8.03 4.27
N SER A 87 -8.36 -8.05 5.48
CA SER A 87 -7.60 -7.99 6.74
C SER A 87 -7.94 -9.17 7.64
N LEU A 88 -6.98 -9.63 8.43
CA LEU A 88 -7.14 -10.65 9.47
C LEU A 88 -7.35 -10.04 10.87
N GLY A 89 -7.53 -8.72 10.97
CA GLY A 89 -7.72 -8.01 12.23
C GLY A 89 -6.96 -6.68 12.27
N MET A 90 -7.14 -5.92 13.32
CA MET A 90 -6.39 -4.68 13.55
C MET A 90 -4.90 -5.02 13.74
N GLY A 91 -3.99 -4.33 13.04
CA GLY A 91 -2.55 -4.61 13.07
C GLY A 91 -2.12 -5.94 12.42
N ALA A 92 -3.07 -6.78 11.99
CA ALA A 92 -2.79 -8.05 11.33
C ALA A 92 -2.62 -7.89 9.81
N LEU A 93 -2.23 -8.99 9.13
CA LEU A 93 -2.00 -9.01 7.68
C LEU A 93 -3.17 -8.39 6.92
N SER A 94 -2.85 -7.38 6.12
CA SER A 94 -3.83 -6.64 5.32
C SER A 94 -3.36 -6.50 3.88
N THR A 95 -4.06 -7.13 2.95
CA THR A 95 -3.69 -7.20 1.54
C THR A 95 -4.70 -6.48 0.64
N ALA A 96 -4.23 -5.86 -0.43
CA ALA A 96 -5.07 -5.12 -1.36
C ALA A 96 -5.50 -5.97 -2.55
N SER A 97 -6.76 -5.83 -2.96
CA SER A 97 -7.33 -6.37 -4.19
C SER A 97 -7.89 -5.24 -5.03
N PHE A 98 -7.25 -4.97 -6.15
CA PHE A 98 -7.74 -4.04 -7.16
C PHE A 98 -8.66 -4.78 -8.12
N ARG A 99 -9.90 -4.30 -8.31
CA ARG A 99 -10.78 -4.80 -9.37
C ARG A 99 -10.95 -6.33 -9.36
N GLY A 100 -10.88 -6.93 -8.18
CA GLY A 100 -10.99 -8.38 -7.99
C GLY A 100 -9.76 -9.19 -8.42
N ALA A 101 -8.62 -8.55 -8.67
CA ALA A 101 -7.35 -9.21 -8.85
C ALA A 101 -6.81 -9.76 -7.51
N SER A 102 -5.90 -10.74 -7.56
CA SER A 102 -5.27 -11.28 -6.35
C SER A 102 -4.31 -10.26 -5.69
N PRO A 103 -4.02 -10.40 -4.40
CA PRO A 103 -3.02 -9.56 -3.73
C PRO A 103 -1.64 -9.56 -4.40
N SER A 104 -1.20 -10.68 -4.95
CA SER A 104 0.07 -10.80 -5.66
C SER A 104 0.08 -10.10 -7.04
N GLN A 105 -1.08 -9.69 -7.53
CA GLN A 105 -1.26 -8.91 -8.75
C GLN A 105 -1.33 -7.39 -8.47
N THR A 106 -0.99 -6.99 -7.23
CA THR A 106 -0.92 -5.59 -6.79
C THR A 106 0.53 -5.24 -6.46
N ARG A 107 1.09 -4.25 -7.13
CA ARG A 107 2.46 -3.79 -6.91
C ARG A 107 2.50 -2.58 -5.98
N VAL A 108 3.52 -2.49 -5.14
CA VAL A 108 3.74 -1.33 -4.28
C VAL A 108 5.10 -0.71 -4.59
N ASN A 109 5.10 0.58 -4.91
CA ASN A 109 6.31 1.33 -5.19
C ASN A 109 6.49 2.46 -4.19
N TRP A 110 7.73 2.67 -3.75
CA TRP A 110 8.14 3.80 -2.95
C TRP A 110 9.12 4.66 -3.74
N ASN A 111 8.74 5.88 -4.05
CA ASN A 111 9.51 6.78 -4.94
C ASN A 111 9.91 6.13 -6.28
N GLY A 112 9.07 5.22 -6.82
CA GLY A 112 9.31 4.48 -8.05
C GLY A 112 10.17 3.22 -7.90
N ILE A 113 10.58 2.85 -6.69
CA ILE A 113 11.30 1.62 -6.36
C ILE A 113 10.26 0.57 -5.92
N ASN A 114 10.30 -0.61 -6.50
CA ASN A 114 9.42 -1.71 -6.07
C ASN A 114 9.84 -2.21 -4.69
N ILE A 115 8.93 -2.13 -3.71
CA ILE A 115 9.15 -2.58 -2.33
C ILE A 115 8.34 -3.83 -1.97
N THR A 116 7.70 -4.47 -2.94
CA THR A 116 6.98 -5.73 -2.72
C THR A 116 7.99 -6.84 -2.43
N PRO A 117 7.87 -7.60 -1.33
CA PRO A 117 8.81 -8.67 -1.00
C PRO A 117 8.84 -9.75 -2.11
N PRO A 118 10.04 -10.14 -2.62
CA PRO A 118 10.16 -11.06 -3.74
C PRO A 118 9.73 -12.49 -3.40
N MET A 119 9.79 -12.86 -2.13
CA MET A 119 9.36 -14.16 -1.62
C MET A 119 7.86 -14.39 -1.82
N SER A 120 7.06 -13.62 -1.09
CA SER A 120 5.59 -13.78 -1.08
C SER A 120 4.92 -13.21 -2.33
N GLY A 121 5.54 -12.24 -3.00
CA GLY A 121 4.91 -11.47 -4.07
C GLY A 121 3.71 -10.64 -3.62
N THR A 122 3.42 -10.61 -2.32
CA THR A 122 2.31 -9.87 -1.71
C THR A 122 2.84 -8.82 -0.75
N PHE A 123 2.07 -7.75 -0.55
CA PHE A 123 2.45 -6.65 0.32
C PHE A 123 1.47 -6.49 1.48
N ASP A 124 2.00 -6.36 2.70
CA ASP A 124 1.20 -6.10 3.89
C ASP A 124 1.05 -4.60 4.13
N PHE A 125 -0.14 -4.07 3.86
CA PHE A 125 -0.46 -2.65 3.99
C PHE A 125 -0.65 -2.20 5.45
N SER A 126 -0.82 -3.14 6.39
CA SER A 126 -0.90 -2.82 7.82
C SER A 126 0.43 -2.31 8.37
N GLN A 127 1.54 -2.72 7.75
CA GLN A 127 2.88 -2.39 8.19
C GLN A 127 3.32 -0.97 7.82
N ILE A 128 2.62 -0.27 6.93
CA ILE A 128 3.04 1.07 6.48
C ILE A 128 2.24 2.15 7.22
N PRO A 129 2.84 2.89 8.17
CA PRO A 129 2.20 4.06 8.74
C PRO A 129 2.06 5.19 7.70
N VAL A 130 0.89 5.81 7.64
CA VAL A 130 0.65 6.99 6.76
C VAL A 130 1.64 8.13 7.06
N PHE A 131 2.24 8.13 8.25
CA PHE A 131 3.25 9.09 8.67
C PHE A 131 4.49 9.13 7.76
N PHE A 132 4.86 8.00 7.12
CA PHE A 132 6.06 7.88 6.29
C PHE A 132 5.85 8.27 4.82
N THR A 133 4.67 8.69 4.44
CA THR A 133 4.38 9.11 3.07
C THR A 133 3.76 10.50 3.02
N ASP A 134 4.16 11.29 2.03
CA ASP A 134 3.59 12.63 1.80
C ASP A 134 2.44 12.55 0.78
N ASN A 135 2.53 11.64 -0.20
CA ASN A 135 1.52 11.43 -1.22
C ASN A 135 1.33 9.94 -1.52
N VAL A 136 0.08 9.54 -1.80
CA VAL A 136 -0.29 8.19 -2.24
C VAL A 136 -1.07 8.30 -3.53
N ASN A 137 -0.55 7.69 -4.59
CA ASN A 137 -1.22 7.58 -5.88
C ASN A 137 -1.55 6.11 -6.17
N LEU A 138 -2.75 5.89 -6.68
CA LEU A 138 -3.31 4.59 -7.02
C LEU A 138 -3.46 4.52 -8.53
N TYR A 139 -2.82 3.55 -9.14
CA TYR A 139 -2.90 3.29 -10.56
C TYR A 139 -3.69 2.00 -10.78
N TYR A 140 -4.73 2.06 -11.58
CA TYR A 140 -5.66 0.95 -11.78
C TYR A 140 -5.35 0.23 -13.08
N GLY A 141 -5.31 -1.11 -13.02
CA GLY A 141 -5.20 -1.99 -14.18
C GLY A 141 -4.00 -1.66 -15.09
N SER A 142 -4.32 -1.26 -16.28
CA SER A 142 -3.41 -1.06 -17.41
C SER A 142 -2.34 0.04 -17.27
N SER A 143 -2.35 0.80 -16.19
CA SER A 143 -1.35 1.86 -15.96
C SER A 143 0.03 1.36 -15.50
N HIS A 144 0.23 0.05 -15.47
CA HIS A 144 1.37 -0.58 -14.81
C HIS A 144 2.65 -0.61 -15.63
N VAL A 145 2.62 -0.43 -16.95
CA VAL A 145 3.84 -0.58 -17.79
C VAL A 145 4.98 0.30 -17.28
N LYS A 146 4.69 1.50 -16.81
CA LYS A 146 5.70 2.37 -16.16
C LYS A 146 6.12 1.90 -14.76
N ASN A 147 5.32 1.07 -14.12
CA ASN A 147 5.59 0.55 -12.77
C ASN A 147 6.23 -0.84 -12.78
N GLY A 148 6.54 -1.40 -13.96
CA GLY A 148 7.06 -2.74 -14.18
C GLY A 148 5.96 -3.83 -14.18
N THR A 149 6.33 -5.07 -14.49
CA THR A 149 5.40 -6.21 -14.48
C THR A 149 4.88 -6.53 -13.08
N GLY A 150 3.85 -7.36 -12.98
CA GLY A 150 3.27 -7.79 -11.72
C GLY A 150 2.10 -6.92 -11.20
N ALA A 151 1.76 -5.83 -11.89
CA ALA A 151 0.64 -4.96 -11.53
C ALA A 151 -0.60 -5.20 -12.42
N ILE A 152 -1.06 -6.44 -12.55
CA ILE A 152 -2.25 -6.77 -13.38
C ILE A 152 -3.49 -6.05 -12.84
N GLY A 153 -3.70 -6.06 -11.53
CA GLY A 153 -4.81 -5.37 -10.88
C GLY A 153 -4.59 -3.86 -10.75
N GLY A 154 -3.36 -3.47 -10.47
CA GLY A 154 -2.98 -2.08 -10.26
C GLY A 154 -1.76 -1.91 -9.38
N SER A 155 -1.42 -0.66 -9.04
CA SER A 155 -0.31 -0.37 -8.14
C SER A 155 -0.60 0.76 -7.17
N VAL A 156 0.03 0.68 -6.00
CA VAL A 156 0.06 1.73 -4.98
C VAL A 156 1.44 2.38 -4.99
N ASN A 157 1.48 3.69 -5.22
CA ASN A 157 2.73 4.42 -5.32
C ASN A 157 2.82 5.44 -4.17
N LEU A 158 3.82 5.27 -3.32
CA LEU A 158 4.12 6.08 -2.16
C LEU A 158 5.21 7.08 -2.52
N PHE A 159 5.00 8.34 -2.17
CA PHE A 159 5.97 9.40 -2.46
C PHE A 159 6.35 10.17 -1.20
N THR A 160 7.62 10.56 -1.15
CA THR A 160 8.15 11.53 -0.20
C THR A 160 8.66 12.75 -0.96
N ASP A 161 8.39 13.94 -0.43
CA ASP A 161 8.71 15.21 -1.08
C ASP A 161 9.71 16.02 -0.24
N PRO A 162 10.72 16.68 -0.86
CA PRO A 162 11.60 17.59 -0.14
C PRO A 162 10.86 18.86 0.34
N ASP A 163 11.27 19.38 1.48
CA ASP A 163 10.86 20.69 1.96
C ASP A 163 12.05 21.67 1.77
N TRP A 164 11.92 22.57 0.80
CA TRP A 164 12.94 23.55 0.46
C TRP A 164 12.80 24.87 1.21
N ASN A 165 11.87 24.97 2.15
CA ASN A 165 11.74 26.17 2.96
C ASN A 165 12.98 26.34 3.84
N ALA A 166 13.41 27.59 3.97
CA ALA A 166 14.56 27.89 4.81
C ALA A 166 14.22 27.75 6.29
N GLY A 167 15.15 27.19 7.06
CA GLY A 167 15.03 27.03 8.49
C GLY A 167 14.68 25.62 8.94
N VAL A 168 14.18 25.52 10.16
CA VAL A 168 13.77 24.27 10.79
C VAL A 168 12.27 24.31 11.03
N SER A 169 11.61 23.25 10.63
CA SER A 169 10.18 23.02 10.90
C SER A 169 9.98 21.57 11.30
N GLY A 170 8.88 21.27 11.93
CA GLY A 170 8.63 19.90 12.33
C GLY A 170 7.24 19.67 12.86
N LYS A 171 6.98 18.42 13.19
CA LYS A 171 5.76 18.00 13.87
C LYS A 171 6.03 16.83 14.81
N VAL A 172 5.36 16.88 15.94
CA VAL A 172 5.31 15.80 16.92
C VAL A 172 3.87 15.42 17.09
N LEU A 173 3.57 14.14 17.09
CA LEU A 173 2.24 13.61 17.33
C LEU A 173 2.27 12.56 18.44
N GLY A 174 1.21 12.52 19.23
CA GLY A 174 0.91 11.47 20.19
C GLY A 174 -0.54 11.09 20.08
N GLU A 175 -0.85 9.79 20.16
CA GLU A 175 -2.21 9.25 20.17
C GLU A 175 -2.31 8.19 21.25
N TYR A 176 -3.43 8.18 21.98
CA TYR A 176 -3.79 7.14 22.93
C TYR A 176 -5.24 6.74 22.70
N GLY A 177 -5.53 5.46 22.83
CA GLY A 177 -6.87 4.97 22.56
C GLY A 177 -7.21 3.62 23.18
N SER A 178 -8.35 3.10 22.76
CA SER A 178 -8.88 1.81 23.19
C SER A 178 -7.87 0.69 22.97
N TYR A 179 -7.97 -0.36 23.75
CA TYR A 179 -7.16 -1.60 23.66
C TYR A 179 -5.66 -1.37 23.90
N GLY A 180 -5.32 -0.46 24.83
CA GLY A 180 -3.93 -0.13 25.11
C GLY A 180 -3.16 0.43 23.92
N THR A 181 -3.89 0.99 22.92
CA THR A 181 -3.23 1.54 21.73
C THR A 181 -2.58 2.87 22.04
N TYR A 182 -1.29 3.00 21.73
CA TYR A 182 -0.61 4.29 21.75
C TYR A 182 0.34 4.42 20.56
N THR A 183 0.35 5.60 20.00
CA THR A 183 1.17 5.96 18.83
C THR A 183 1.92 7.25 19.10
N THR A 184 3.19 7.29 18.76
CA THR A 184 3.97 8.53 18.77
C THR A 184 4.76 8.67 17.50
N GLY A 185 4.92 9.90 17.02
CA GLY A 185 5.70 10.20 15.83
C GLY A 185 6.34 11.58 15.91
N ALA A 186 7.54 11.70 15.36
CA ALA A 186 8.25 12.96 15.23
C ALA A 186 8.79 13.11 13.81
N GLN A 187 8.63 14.29 13.24
CA GLN A 187 9.25 14.67 11.98
C GLN A 187 9.92 16.02 12.15
N VAL A 188 11.18 16.10 11.72
CA VAL A 188 11.94 17.35 11.68
C VAL A 188 12.42 17.57 10.24
N ASN A 189 12.17 18.74 9.72
CA ASN A 189 12.69 19.21 8.44
C ASN A 189 13.71 20.32 8.71
N ALA A 190 14.86 20.23 8.08
CA ALA A 190 15.88 21.28 8.07
C ALA A 190 16.19 21.62 6.61
N GLY A 191 15.80 22.79 6.15
CA GLY A 191 15.83 23.14 4.75
C GLY A 191 16.55 24.45 4.44
N GLY A 192 16.92 24.60 3.20
CA GLY A 192 17.50 25.80 2.61
C GLY A 192 17.53 25.73 1.09
N MET A 193 18.11 26.74 0.44
CA MET A 193 18.11 26.82 -1.03
C MET A 193 18.85 25.66 -1.70
N LYS A 194 19.89 25.08 -1.07
CA LYS A 194 20.76 24.06 -1.67
C LYS A 194 20.54 22.66 -1.11
N SER A 195 20.03 22.53 0.12
CA SER A 195 19.84 21.24 0.78
C SER A 195 18.56 21.22 1.59
N SER A 196 17.97 20.03 1.71
CA SER A 196 16.81 19.76 2.53
C SER A 196 16.98 18.40 3.17
N PHE A 197 16.82 18.34 4.48
CA PHE A 197 16.86 17.11 5.27
C PHE A 197 15.51 16.90 5.95
N LYS A 198 15.05 15.65 6.00
CA LYS A 198 13.84 15.28 6.69
C LYS A 198 14.07 13.98 7.46
N THR A 199 13.87 14.05 8.77
CA THR A 199 13.97 12.91 9.69
C THR A 199 12.60 12.58 10.20
N ARG A 200 12.22 11.30 10.17
CA ARG A 200 10.94 10.80 10.71
C ARG A 200 11.21 9.64 11.65
N LEU A 201 10.57 9.67 12.81
CA LEU A 201 10.55 8.61 13.80
C LEU A 201 9.11 8.26 14.13
N TYR A 202 8.84 6.98 14.37
CA TYR A 202 7.49 6.50 14.66
C TYR A 202 7.55 5.27 15.57
N TYR A 203 6.63 5.21 16.50
CA TYR A 203 6.40 4.06 17.36
C TYR A 203 4.90 3.86 17.56
N GLN A 204 4.45 2.63 17.49
CA GLN A 204 3.07 2.25 17.79
C GLN A 204 3.06 0.92 18.54
N HIS A 205 2.18 0.83 19.53
CA HIS A 205 1.87 -0.41 20.24
C HIS A 205 0.38 -0.50 20.50
N SER A 206 -0.15 -1.71 20.55
CA SER A 206 -1.50 -2.01 20.99
C SER A 206 -1.54 -3.41 21.61
N ASP A 207 -2.18 -3.54 22.78
CA ASP A 207 -2.55 -4.86 23.33
C ASP A 207 -3.59 -5.55 22.44
N ASN A 208 -4.33 -4.76 21.67
CA ASN A 208 -5.29 -5.24 20.66
C ASN A 208 -6.29 -6.27 21.19
N ASN A 209 -6.55 -6.22 22.49
CA ASN A 209 -7.42 -7.13 23.25
C ASN A 209 -8.90 -6.72 23.19
N TYR A 210 -9.36 -6.33 21.99
CA TYR A 210 -10.71 -5.84 21.79
C TYR A 210 -11.78 -6.89 22.08
N THR A 211 -12.94 -6.43 22.51
CA THR A 211 -14.12 -7.26 22.67
C THR A 211 -14.79 -7.47 21.32
N TYR A 212 -15.16 -8.71 21.03
CA TYR A 212 -15.93 -9.09 19.86
C TYR A 212 -17.11 -9.98 20.24
N LEU A 213 -17.99 -10.24 19.30
CA LEU A 213 -19.14 -11.12 19.49
C LEU A 213 -18.78 -12.52 18.93
N ASN A 214 -18.62 -13.51 19.82
CA ASN A 214 -18.40 -14.89 19.39
C ASN A 214 -19.75 -15.52 19.06
N LYS A 215 -19.92 -15.97 17.79
CA LYS A 215 -21.12 -16.58 17.26
C LYS A 215 -20.96 -18.05 16.91
N ILE A 216 -19.80 -18.65 17.21
CA ILE A 216 -19.43 -19.97 16.69
C ILE A 216 -19.51 -21.02 17.79
N LEU A 217 -19.05 -20.71 19.00
CA LEU A 217 -18.89 -21.71 20.07
C LEU A 217 -20.20 -22.09 20.76
N THR A 218 -21.23 -21.25 20.67
CA THR A 218 -22.53 -21.50 21.31
C THR A 218 -23.67 -21.03 20.42
N ASN A 219 -24.89 -21.57 20.66
CA ASN A 219 -26.10 -21.15 19.95
C ASN A 219 -26.50 -19.69 20.27
N GLU A 220 -26.05 -19.15 21.41
CA GLU A 220 -26.26 -17.77 21.81
C GLU A 220 -24.94 -16.99 21.70
N PRO A 221 -24.89 -15.88 20.93
CA PRO A 221 -23.69 -15.05 20.82
C PRO A 221 -23.31 -14.43 22.18
N PHE A 222 -22.04 -14.51 22.52
CA PHE A 222 -21.51 -13.87 23.73
C PHE A 222 -20.29 -12.99 23.45
N ARG A 223 -20.03 -12.04 24.34
CA ARG A 223 -18.88 -11.13 24.22
C ARG A 223 -17.63 -11.78 24.76
N GLU A 224 -16.58 -11.79 23.98
CA GLU A 224 -15.27 -12.35 24.31
C GLU A 224 -14.16 -11.35 23.99
N LYS A 225 -13.04 -11.40 24.71
CA LYS A 225 -11.85 -10.60 24.40
C LYS A 225 -10.92 -11.35 23.46
N ARG A 226 -10.43 -10.64 22.44
CA ARG A 226 -9.40 -11.17 21.53
C ARG A 226 -8.12 -11.43 22.31
N GLN A 227 -7.53 -12.59 22.11
CA GLN A 227 -6.25 -13.02 22.69
C GLN A 227 -5.22 -13.14 21.56
N ASP A 228 -3.93 -13.10 21.91
CA ASP A 228 -2.81 -13.26 20.98
C ASP A 228 -2.92 -12.35 19.75
N ALA A 229 -3.21 -11.06 19.97
CA ALA A 229 -3.43 -10.11 18.90
C ALA A 229 -2.59 -8.82 19.04
N ASP A 230 -1.77 -8.73 20.10
CA ASP A 230 -0.92 -7.58 20.35
C ASP A 230 0.08 -7.35 19.22
N TYR A 231 0.40 -6.10 19.00
CA TYR A 231 1.42 -5.73 18.04
C TYR A 231 2.21 -4.50 18.47
N THR A 232 3.46 -4.47 18.01
CA THR A 232 4.36 -3.33 18.19
C THR A 232 5.09 -3.07 16.89
N GLN A 233 5.19 -1.82 16.49
CA GLN A 233 6.02 -1.42 15.35
C GLN A 233 6.77 -0.13 15.62
N TRP A 234 7.97 -0.01 15.07
CA TRP A 234 8.72 1.23 15.07
C TRP A 234 9.44 1.42 13.74
N ALA A 235 9.66 2.65 13.40
CA ALA A 235 10.31 2.98 12.14
C ALA A 235 11.07 4.31 12.24
N ALA A 236 12.14 4.40 11.45
CA ALA A 236 12.93 5.61 11.27
C ALA A 236 13.23 5.84 9.80
N MET A 237 13.12 7.07 9.32
CA MET A 237 13.47 7.45 7.96
C MET A 237 14.30 8.72 7.96
N GLN A 238 15.40 8.70 7.22
CA GLN A 238 16.22 9.86 6.95
C GLN A 238 16.22 10.15 5.46
N GLU A 239 15.88 11.36 5.10
CA GLU A 239 15.87 11.85 3.72
C GLU A 239 16.86 13.01 3.59
N GLY A 240 17.65 13.03 2.52
CA GLY A 240 18.55 14.12 2.15
C GLY A 240 18.39 14.47 0.68
N TYR A 241 18.21 15.75 0.40
CA TYR A 241 18.05 16.29 -0.95
C TYR A 241 19.03 17.44 -1.17
N PHE A 242 19.78 17.40 -2.26
CA PHE A 242 20.84 18.36 -2.54
C PHE A 242 20.70 18.90 -3.96
N ARG A 243 20.59 20.22 -4.11
CA ARG A 243 20.68 20.90 -5.40
C ARG A 243 22.15 21.13 -5.71
N LEU A 244 22.74 20.25 -6.51
CA LEU A 244 24.16 20.33 -6.92
C LEU A 244 24.36 21.47 -7.94
N SER A 245 23.33 21.70 -8.77
CA SER A 245 23.26 22.79 -9.73
C SER A 245 21.80 23.18 -9.99
N PRO A 246 21.51 24.25 -10.77
CA PRO A 246 20.13 24.54 -11.19
C PRO A 246 19.46 23.38 -11.96
N TYR A 247 20.25 22.46 -12.51
CA TYR A 247 19.78 21.37 -13.37
C TYR A 247 19.90 20.00 -12.69
N THR A 248 20.63 19.90 -11.59
CA THR A 248 21.01 18.60 -11.00
C THR A 248 20.62 18.53 -9.54
N ARG A 249 19.89 17.51 -9.16
CA ARG A 249 19.55 17.20 -7.78
C ARG A 249 19.99 15.78 -7.43
N LEU A 250 20.65 15.65 -6.28
CA LEU A 250 20.95 14.39 -5.63
C LEU A 250 19.93 14.13 -4.51
N THR A 251 19.51 12.91 -4.39
CA THR A 251 18.60 12.42 -3.32
C THR A 251 19.25 11.20 -2.67
N ALA A 252 19.23 11.14 -1.35
CA ALA A 252 19.61 9.95 -0.58
C ALA A 252 18.58 9.70 0.51
N VAL A 253 18.05 8.50 0.59
CA VAL A 253 17.03 8.13 1.58
C VAL A 253 17.35 6.77 2.17
N ALA A 254 17.17 6.65 3.48
CA ALA A 254 17.24 5.40 4.22
C ALA A 254 16.00 5.29 5.11
N TRP A 255 15.34 4.12 5.10
CA TRP A 255 14.15 3.82 5.87
C TRP A 255 14.30 2.46 6.54
N TYR A 256 14.32 2.45 7.87
CA TYR A 256 14.26 1.28 8.71
C TYR A 256 12.85 1.11 9.27
N GLN A 257 12.37 -0.11 9.33
CA GLN A 257 11.08 -0.45 9.91
C GLN A 257 11.12 -1.85 10.51
N GLU A 258 10.58 -2.00 11.69
CA GLU A 258 10.40 -3.28 12.38
C GLU A 258 8.99 -3.37 12.95
N GLY A 259 8.34 -4.50 12.73
CA GLY A 259 7.06 -4.86 13.30
C GLY A 259 7.10 -6.24 13.94
N LYS A 260 6.48 -6.37 15.10
CA LYS A 260 6.28 -7.63 15.83
C LYS A 260 4.80 -7.73 16.15
N ARG A 261 4.18 -8.86 15.88
CA ARG A 261 2.76 -9.11 16.18
C ARG A 261 2.50 -10.55 16.54
N MET A 262 1.55 -10.76 17.43
CA MET A 262 0.93 -12.06 17.62
C MET A 262 -0.08 -12.32 16.50
N LEU A 263 -0.28 -13.58 16.17
CA LEU A 263 -1.21 -14.02 15.12
C LEU A 263 -2.39 -14.75 15.78
N PRO A 264 -3.50 -14.06 16.02
CA PRO A 264 -4.63 -14.65 16.69
C PRO A 264 -5.26 -15.77 15.88
N PRO A 265 -5.66 -16.90 16.49
CA PRO A 265 -6.31 -18.00 15.78
C PRO A 265 -7.66 -17.59 15.21
N ALA A 266 -8.11 -18.29 14.17
CA ALA A 266 -9.48 -18.17 13.69
C ALA A 266 -10.47 -18.59 14.78
N LEU A 267 -11.65 -17.99 14.83
CA LEU A 267 -12.70 -18.38 15.79
C LEU A 267 -13.11 -19.83 15.59
N GLY A 268 -13.41 -20.52 16.68
CA GLY A 268 -13.82 -21.93 16.67
C GLY A 268 -12.66 -22.92 16.63
N VAL A 269 -11.43 -22.46 16.46
CA VAL A 269 -10.24 -23.29 16.59
C VAL A 269 -9.85 -23.32 18.08
N VAL A 270 -9.92 -24.51 18.69
CA VAL A 270 -9.36 -24.70 20.05
C VAL A 270 -7.84 -24.73 19.89
N ASN A 271 -7.25 -23.58 20.02
CA ASN A 271 -5.83 -23.39 19.79
C ASN A 271 -5.05 -23.56 21.09
N GLN A 272 -4.17 -24.55 21.12
CA GLN A 272 -3.17 -24.71 22.15
C GLN A 272 -1.81 -24.08 21.77
N SER A 273 -1.74 -23.49 20.59
CA SER A 273 -0.53 -22.84 20.06
C SER A 273 -0.63 -21.32 20.12
N HIS A 274 0.51 -20.69 20.32
CA HIS A 274 0.72 -19.25 20.16
C HIS A 274 1.59 -19.03 18.92
N GLU A 275 1.22 -18.08 18.10
CA GLU A 275 1.93 -17.76 16.86
C GLU A 275 2.36 -16.30 16.85
N GLN A 276 3.60 -16.05 16.44
CA GLN A 276 4.19 -14.72 16.37
C GLN A 276 4.86 -14.49 15.03
N GLN A 277 4.76 -13.28 14.55
CA GLN A 277 5.48 -12.83 13.37
C GLN A 277 6.29 -11.58 13.69
N ARG A 278 7.54 -11.56 13.22
CA ARG A 278 8.42 -10.39 13.29
C ARG A 278 8.91 -10.07 11.87
N GLU A 279 8.81 -8.82 11.48
CA GLU A 279 9.28 -8.33 10.19
C GLU A 279 10.27 -7.19 10.37
N VAL A 280 11.38 -7.25 9.64
CA VAL A 280 12.37 -6.17 9.56
C VAL A 280 12.54 -5.78 8.10
N ASN A 281 12.38 -4.48 7.84
CA ASN A 281 12.56 -3.89 6.52
C ASN A 281 13.62 -2.79 6.59
N VAL A 282 14.63 -2.87 5.74
CA VAL A 282 15.57 -1.77 5.50
C VAL A 282 15.51 -1.41 4.04
N ARG A 283 15.27 -0.14 3.74
CA ARG A 283 15.17 0.37 2.38
C ARG A 283 16.08 1.59 2.25
N ALA A 284 16.98 1.55 1.30
CA ALA A 284 17.87 2.69 1.02
C ALA A 284 17.98 2.92 -0.48
N TYR A 285 18.03 4.17 -0.88
CA TYR A 285 18.36 4.51 -2.26
C TYR A 285 19.12 5.84 -2.37
N ALA A 286 19.92 5.94 -3.42
CA ALA A 286 20.47 7.18 -3.94
C ALA A 286 19.87 7.46 -5.32
N GLY A 287 19.54 8.71 -5.61
CA GLY A 287 18.97 9.14 -6.87
C GLY A 287 19.61 10.41 -7.40
N LEU A 288 19.83 10.48 -8.71
CA LEU A 288 20.32 11.64 -9.42
C LEU A 288 19.26 12.08 -10.45
N ASP A 289 18.76 13.29 -10.31
CA ASP A 289 17.84 13.90 -11.26
C ASP A 289 18.58 15.02 -12.01
N PHE A 290 18.66 14.92 -13.33
CA PHE A 290 19.23 15.94 -14.21
C PHE A 290 18.16 16.38 -15.22
N THR A 291 17.93 17.70 -15.31
CA THR A 291 16.97 18.25 -16.27
C THR A 291 17.57 19.52 -16.89
N ARG A 292 17.79 19.50 -18.19
CA ARG A 292 18.30 20.68 -18.94
C ARG A 292 17.69 20.72 -20.35
N GLY A 293 17.02 21.83 -20.65
CA GLY A 293 16.37 22.03 -21.95
C GLY A 293 15.35 20.94 -22.27
N LEU A 294 15.57 20.21 -23.37
CA LEU A 294 14.67 19.16 -23.85
C LEU A 294 14.91 17.79 -23.19
N HIS A 295 15.90 17.67 -22.31
CA HIS A 295 16.40 16.42 -21.78
C HIS A 295 16.17 16.33 -20.28
N ALA A 296 15.65 15.19 -19.82
CA ALA A 296 15.62 14.84 -18.40
C ALA A 296 16.12 13.41 -18.21
N LEU A 297 17.03 13.23 -17.26
CA LEU A 297 17.59 11.94 -16.86
C LEU A 297 17.39 11.74 -15.37
N HIS A 298 16.82 10.61 -14.98
CA HIS A 298 16.62 10.21 -13.60
C HIS A 298 17.26 8.87 -13.39
N MET A 299 18.25 8.80 -12.51
CA MET A 299 18.92 7.55 -12.16
C MET A 299 18.69 7.24 -10.69
N LYS A 300 18.54 5.97 -10.34
CA LYS A 300 18.46 5.50 -8.97
C LYS A 300 19.20 4.18 -8.82
N ALA A 301 19.83 4.05 -7.65
CA ALA A 301 20.35 2.79 -7.15
C ALA A 301 19.74 2.55 -5.77
N ALA A 302 19.12 1.40 -5.56
CA ALA A 302 18.44 1.04 -4.34
C ALA A 302 18.89 -0.31 -3.81
N TRP A 303 18.90 -0.44 -2.50
CA TRP A 303 19.08 -1.69 -1.77
C TRP A 303 17.95 -1.85 -0.78
N LEU A 304 17.32 -3.03 -0.81
CA LEU A 304 16.21 -3.40 0.04
C LEU A 304 16.58 -4.70 0.77
N TYR A 305 16.38 -4.71 2.08
CA TYR A 305 16.48 -5.89 2.91
C TYR A 305 15.13 -6.16 3.54
N TYR A 306 14.66 -7.37 3.45
CA TYR A 306 13.46 -7.87 4.10
C TYR A 306 13.78 -9.13 4.88
N ARG A 307 13.29 -9.21 6.11
CA ARG A 307 13.37 -10.38 6.96
C ARG A 307 12.03 -10.59 7.64
N GLN A 308 11.51 -11.79 7.53
CA GLN A 308 10.32 -12.25 8.23
C GLN A 308 10.70 -13.47 9.06
N GLU A 309 10.37 -13.44 10.33
CA GLU A 309 10.50 -14.55 11.28
C GLU A 309 9.09 -14.91 11.73
N TYR A 310 8.76 -16.19 11.69
CA TYR A 310 7.53 -16.77 12.18
C TYR A 310 7.90 -17.83 13.19
N ASP A 311 7.34 -17.70 14.38
CA ASP A 311 7.53 -18.60 15.50
C ASP A 311 6.19 -19.13 15.97
N LYS A 312 6.13 -20.43 16.29
CA LYS A 312 4.97 -21.09 16.83
C LYS A 312 5.39 -21.97 18.01
N TRP A 313 4.68 -21.86 19.11
CA TRP A 313 4.90 -22.66 20.31
C TRP A 313 3.56 -23.07 20.92
N TYR A 314 3.57 -24.14 21.71
CA TYR A 314 2.37 -24.73 22.25
C TYR A 314 2.27 -24.53 23.75
N ALA A 315 1.07 -24.24 24.25
CA ALA A 315 0.81 -24.12 25.67
C ALA A 315 1.10 -25.47 26.38
N GLY A 316 1.80 -25.43 27.50
CA GLY A 316 2.17 -26.62 28.28
C GLY A 316 3.27 -27.47 27.67
N GLY A 317 3.93 -27.03 26.58
CA GLY A 317 5.10 -27.72 26.00
C GLY A 317 4.79 -29.11 25.43
N LEU A 318 3.55 -29.30 24.91
CA LEU A 318 3.10 -30.57 24.33
C LEU A 318 3.85 -30.94 23.05
N PHE A 319 4.27 -29.92 22.28
CA PHE A 319 5.03 -30.08 21.05
C PHE A 319 6.23 -29.13 21.05
N ASP A 320 7.24 -29.45 20.26
CA ASP A 320 8.41 -28.61 20.13
C ASP A 320 8.08 -27.32 19.40
N PRO A 321 8.71 -26.18 19.77
CA PRO A 321 8.57 -24.93 19.04
C PRO A 321 9.04 -25.08 17.59
N GLU A 322 8.28 -24.53 16.66
CA GLU A 322 8.61 -24.55 15.24
C GLU A 322 8.62 -23.12 14.67
N GLY A 323 9.35 -22.90 13.61
CA GLY A 323 9.37 -21.60 12.97
C GLY A 323 10.09 -21.59 11.63
N ASN A 324 9.99 -20.43 10.99
CA ASN A 324 10.74 -20.19 9.78
C ASN A 324 11.28 -18.75 9.72
N LYS A 325 12.36 -18.60 8.98
CA LYS A 325 13.01 -17.33 8.74
C LYS A 325 13.25 -17.13 7.27
N ASN A 326 12.59 -16.14 6.71
CA ASN A 326 12.69 -15.73 5.33
C ASN A 326 13.49 -14.43 5.25
N GLN A 327 14.51 -14.39 4.39
CA GLN A 327 15.33 -13.21 4.17
C GLN A 327 15.45 -12.93 2.69
N SER A 328 15.41 -11.67 2.31
CA SER A 328 15.75 -11.25 0.95
C SER A 328 16.60 -10.00 0.92
N HIS A 329 17.49 -9.94 -0.05
CA HIS A 329 18.20 -8.75 -0.46
C HIS A 329 17.82 -8.46 -1.90
N THR A 330 17.38 -7.24 -2.16
CA THR A 330 17.07 -6.79 -3.53
C THR A 330 17.91 -5.56 -3.85
N TRP A 331 18.64 -5.61 -4.94
CA TRP A 331 19.34 -4.47 -5.54
C TRP A 331 18.56 -4.02 -6.78
N GLN A 332 18.25 -2.73 -6.89
CA GLN A 332 17.57 -2.19 -8.06
C GLN A 332 18.37 -1.01 -8.64
N GLY A 333 18.62 -1.06 -9.93
CA GLY A 333 19.14 0.05 -10.72
C GLY A 333 18.07 0.54 -11.69
N ILE A 334 17.79 1.84 -11.74
CA ILE A 334 16.79 2.45 -12.61
C ILE A 334 17.43 3.63 -13.33
N ALA A 335 17.26 3.73 -14.65
CA ALA A 335 17.66 4.85 -15.47
C ALA A 335 16.52 5.25 -16.40
N ASP A 336 15.89 6.38 -16.12
CA ASP A 336 14.79 6.94 -16.90
C ASP A 336 15.30 8.14 -17.69
N TYR A 337 15.19 8.12 -18.99
CA TYR A 337 15.49 9.24 -19.85
C TYR A 337 14.24 9.73 -20.59
N THR A 338 14.04 11.02 -20.57
CA THR A 338 12.92 11.68 -21.24
C THR A 338 13.47 12.76 -22.19
N PHE A 339 12.97 12.73 -23.42
CA PHE A 339 13.28 13.70 -24.48
C PHE A 339 12.00 14.39 -24.96
N THR A 340 11.97 15.71 -24.92
CA THR A 340 10.82 16.53 -25.32
C THR A 340 11.17 17.35 -26.55
N PRO A 341 11.23 16.75 -27.76
CA PRO A 341 11.67 17.45 -28.98
C PRO A 341 10.75 18.61 -29.38
N ARG A 342 9.48 18.53 -28.97
CA ARG A 342 8.46 19.57 -29.16
C ARG A 342 7.58 19.64 -27.94
N GLU A 343 6.95 20.76 -27.66
CA GLU A 343 6.02 20.93 -26.52
C GLU A 343 4.87 19.90 -26.51
N ASN A 344 4.48 19.42 -27.68
CA ASN A 344 3.40 18.44 -27.84
C ASN A 344 3.86 16.99 -28.00
N LEU A 345 5.17 16.69 -27.88
CA LEU A 345 5.70 15.34 -28.03
C LEU A 345 6.73 15.04 -26.93
N VAL A 346 6.48 14.03 -26.13
CA VAL A 346 7.39 13.52 -25.10
C VAL A 346 7.72 12.07 -25.42
N LEU A 347 9.01 11.78 -25.53
CA LEU A 347 9.53 10.44 -25.74
C LEU A 347 10.26 10.02 -24.46
N GLY A 348 10.09 8.78 -24.04
CA GLY A 348 10.73 8.24 -22.86
C GLY A 348 11.34 6.87 -23.10
N THR A 349 12.45 6.59 -22.45
CA THR A 349 13.00 5.23 -22.30
C THR A 349 13.43 5.01 -20.87
N SER A 350 13.25 3.80 -20.39
CA SER A 350 13.63 3.38 -19.03
C SER A 350 14.31 2.04 -19.07
N LEU A 351 15.41 1.92 -18.35
CA LEU A 351 16.12 0.67 -18.09
C LEU A 351 16.06 0.39 -16.60
N THR A 352 15.58 -0.78 -16.22
CA THR A 352 15.53 -1.23 -14.83
C THR A 352 16.18 -2.58 -14.72
N TYR A 353 17.12 -2.72 -13.80
CA TYR A 353 17.71 -4.00 -13.41
C TYR A 353 17.40 -4.26 -11.95
N SER A 354 17.00 -5.48 -11.63
CA SER A 354 16.76 -5.95 -10.27
C SER A 354 17.42 -7.31 -10.06
N HIS A 355 18.15 -7.43 -8.97
CA HIS A 355 18.73 -8.69 -8.49
C HIS A 355 18.15 -9.02 -7.13
N ASP A 356 17.40 -10.11 -7.03
CA ASP A 356 16.82 -10.64 -5.80
C ASP A 356 17.63 -11.84 -5.32
N LEU A 357 18.11 -11.81 -4.08
CA LEU A 357 18.69 -12.94 -3.38
C LEU A 357 17.78 -13.31 -2.22
N ILE A 358 17.27 -14.54 -2.21
CA ILE A 358 16.44 -15.04 -1.12
C ILE A 358 17.13 -16.16 -0.35
N ARG A 359 16.83 -16.23 0.93
CA ARG A 359 17.23 -17.31 1.82
C ARG A 359 16.07 -17.68 2.72
N VAL A 360 15.78 -18.97 2.77
CA VAL A 360 14.75 -19.54 3.64
C VAL A 360 15.37 -20.57 4.54
N SER A 361 15.04 -20.56 5.81
CA SER A 361 15.40 -21.59 6.79
C SER A 361 14.19 -21.87 7.67
N SER A 362 13.89 -23.15 7.86
CA SER A 362 12.94 -23.62 8.84
C SER A 362 13.69 -24.22 10.02
N TYR A 363 13.10 -24.22 11.19
CA TYR A 363 13.65 -24.89 12.36
C TYR A 363 12.51 -25.55 13.16
N ILE A 364 12.86 -26.63 13.82
CA ILE A 364 12.09 -27.21 14.91
C ILE A 364 13.08 -27.35 16.05
N ASP A 365 12.74 -26.84 17.22
CA ASP A 365 13.55 -26.99 18.42
C ASP A 365 13.21 -28.35 19.04
N ILE A 366 13.93 -29.38 18.57
CA ILE A 366 13.65 -30.78 18.88
C ILE A 366 14.15 -31.10 20.28
N ASP A 367 13.26 -31.38 21.21
CA ASP A 367 13.55 -32.09 22.46
C ASP A 367 13.36 -33.60 22.21
N SER A 368 14.46 -34.29 21.89
CA SER A 368 14.46 -35.72 21.55
C SER A 368 13.83 -36.61 22.62
N SER A 369 13.78 -36.16 23.91
CA SER A 369 13.13 -36.89 24.99
C SER A 369 11.62 -37.02 24.84
N LYS A 370 10.99 -36.16 24.03
CA LYS A 370 9.55 -36.20 23.76
C LYS A 370 9.17 -37.24 22.71
N TYR A 371 10.14 -37.70 21.92
CA TYR A 371 9.93 -38.67 20.82
C TYR A 371 10.33 -40.10 21.17
N THR A 372 10.81 -40.32 22.37
CA THR A 372 11.10 -41.66 22.89
C THR A 372 10.15 -41.96 24.03
N LEU A 373 9.21 -42.86 23.83
CA LEU A 373 8.33 -43.40 24.90
C LEU A 373 8.55 -44.89 25.02
N GLY A 374 9.43 -45.29 25.92
CA GLY A 374 9.84 -46.68 26.07
C GLY A 374 10.69 -47.18 24.92
N ASP A 375 10.39 -48.37 24.36
CA ASP A 375 11.11 -48.97 23.26
C ASP A 375 10.58 -48.55 21.86
N VAL A 376 9.75 -47.50 21.78
CA VAL A 376 9.18 -47.01 20.49
C VAL A 376 9.85 -45.70 20.12
N ASP A 377 10.65 -45.74 19.07
CA ASP A 377 11.17 -44.55 18.43
C ASP A 377 10.10 -43.95 17.51
N TYR A 378 9.66 -42.73 17.81
CA TYR A 378 8.85 -41.96 16.89
C TYR A 378 9.77 -41.23 15.89
N ASP A 379 9.33 -41.13 14.64
CA ASP A 379 10.05 -40.38 13.62
C ASP A 379 10.24 -38.92 14.07
N ILE A 380 11.51 -38.53 14.26
CA ILE A 380 11.85 -37.13 14.56
C ILE A 380 11.52 -36.30 13.31
N PRO A 381 10.79 -35.19 13.44
CA PRO A 381 10.48 -34.36 12.30
C PRO A 381 11.74 -33.90 11.55
N GLU A 382 11.81 -34.20 10.25
CA GLU A 382 12.92 -33.79 9.43
C GLU A 382 12.88 -32.29 9.16
N VAL A 383 13.89 -31.56 9.61
CA VAL A 383 14.04 -30.12 9.33
C VAL A 383 14.61 -29.94 7.94
N GLU A 384 13.85 -29.30 7.07
CA GLU A 384 14.27 -28.97 5.72
C GLU A 384 15.54 -28.11 5.72
N PRO A 385 16.59 -28.47 4.93
CA PRO A 385 17.81 -27.70 4.89
C PRO A 385 17.57 -26.29 4.32
N PRO A 386 18.28 -25.26 4.83
CA PRO A 386 18.16 -23.91 4.28
C PRO A 386 18.43 -23.88 2.79
N PHE A 387 17.60 -23.16 2.03
CA PHE A 387 17.81 -22.99 0.61
C PHE A 387 18.05 -21.52 0.23
N ARG A 388 18.75 -21.32 -0.89
CA ARG A 388 19.02 -20.00 -1.46
C ARG A 388 18.66 -20.01 -2.93
N HIS A 389 18.02 -18.96 -3.37
CA HIS A 389 17.74 -18.69 -4.77
C HIS A 389 18.02 -17.25 -5.10
N ASN A 390 18.42 -16.99 -6.32
CA ASN A 390 18.54 -15.65 -6.88
C ASN A 390 17.67 -15.53 -8.12
N ARG A 391 17.31 -14.30 -8.45
CA ARG A 391 16.56 -13.96 -9.64
C ARG A 391 17.06 -12.63 -10.18
N ASP A 392 17.38 -12.60 -11.46
CA ASP A 392 17.77 -11.43 -12.21
C ASP A 392 16.63 -11.00 -13.13
N VAL A 393 16.25 -9.72 -13.08
CA VAL A 393 15.21 -9.15 -13.93
C VAL A 393 15.75 -7.91 -14.60
N LEU A 394 15.79 -7.90 -15.92
CA LEU A 394 16.13 -6.74 -16.73
C LEU A 394 14.90 -6.29 -17.50
N SER A 395 14.48 -5.05 -17.32
CA SER A 395 13.34 -4.46 -18.00
C SER A 395 13.80 -3.26 -18.83
N TRP A 396 13.44 -3.24 -20.10
CA TRP A 396 13.61 -2.09 -20.99
C TRP A 396 12.26 -1.61 -21.48
N GLN A 397 11.99 -0.33 -21.30
CA GLN A 397 10.73 0.31 -21.66
C GLN A 397 10.97 1.48 -22.60
N VAL A 398 10.06 1.66 -23.56
CA VAL A 398 9.93 2.88 -24.36
C VAL A 398 8.51 3.42 -24.25
N SER A 399 8.37 4.73 -24.31
CA SER A 399 7.08 5.40 -24.23
C SER A 399 7.03 6.64 -25.12
N ALA A 400 5.86 6.95 -25.61
CA ALA A 400 5.58 8.16 -26.35
C ALA A 400 4.27 8.77 -25.84
N LEU A 401 4.28 10.07 -25.59
CA LEU A 401 3.11 10.89 -25.32
C LEU A 401 3.02 11.98 -26.36
N TRP A 402 1.93 12.02 -27.11
CA TRP A 402 1.72 12.96 -28.19
C TRP A 402 0.39 13.71 -28.01
N THR A 403 0.46 15.02 -28.06
CA THR A 403 -0.69 15.94 -27.98
C THR A 403 -0.85 16.63 -29.33
N PRO A 404 -1.42 15.94 -30.35
CA PRO A 404 -1.50 16.48 -31.71
C PRO A 404 -2.28 17.79 -31.77
N VAL A 405 -3.30 17.91 -30.93
CA VAL A 405 -4.15 19.09 -30.74
C VAL A 405 -4.45 19.27 -29.26
N GLU A 406 -4.76 20.47 -28.79
CA GLU A 406 -4.95 20.79 -27.36
C GLU A 406 -6.02 19.93 -26.65
N TRP A 407 -7.01 19.47 -27.39
CA TRP A 407 -8.10 18.67 -26.85
C TRP A 407 -7.86 17.16 -26.91
N MET A 408 -6.75 16.69 -27.53
CA MET A 408 -6.46 15.25 -27.70
C MET A 408 -5.04 14.92 -27.24
N MET A 409 -4.91 13.86 -26.45
CA MET A 409 -3.65 13.32 -26.00
C MET A 409 -3.64 11.81 -26.27
N LEU A 410 -2.55 11.31 -26.84
CA LEU A 410 -2.32 9.91 -27.15
C LEU A 410 -1.06 9.45 -26.41
N ASN A 411 -1.08 8.27 -25.84
CA ASN A 411 0.10 7.63 -25.28
C ASN A 411 0.24 6.20 -25.76
N GLY A 412 1.48 5.78 -25.94
CA GLY A 412 1.84 4.40 -26.21
C GLY A 412 3.05 4.02 -25.37
N GLN A 413 3.07 2.79 -24.86
CA GLN A 413 4.17 2.24 -24.09
C GLN A 413 4.41 0.80 -24.51
N TYR A 414 5.67 0.41 -24.55
CA TYR A 414 6.12 -0.95 -24.77
C TYR A 414 7.22 -1.27 -23.78
N MET A 415 7.19 -2.45 -23.19
CA MET A 415 8.22 -2.94 -22.29
C MET A 415 8.58 -4.36 -22.64
N PHE A 416 9.89 -4.62 -22.72
CA PHE A 416 10.46 -5.95 -22.74
C PHE A 416 11.09 -6.22 -21.38
N GLU A 417 10.77 -7.35 -20.78
CA GLU A 417 11.34 -7.79 -19.50
C GLU A 417 11.91 -9.20 -19.65
N GLN A 418 13.15 -9.37 -19.27
CA GLN A 418 13.87 -10.63 -19.19
C GLN A 418 14.01 -11.04 -17.74
N ASN A 419 13.50 -12.21 -17.38
CA ASN A 419 13.68 -12.83 -16.08
C ASN A 419 14.39 -14.17 -16.28
N ASP A 420 15.63 -14.28 -15.81
CA ASP A 420 16.48 -15.46 -16.00
C ASP A 420 16.43 -15.97 -17.46
N SER A 421 15.68 -17.04 -17.71
CA SER A 421 15.57 -17.69 -19.02
C SER A 421 14.37 -17.23 -19.88
N ARG A 422 13.45 -16.39 -19.34
CA ARG A 422 12.21 -16.03 -20.05
C ARG A 422 12.12 -14.53 -20.33
N GLY A 423 11.94 -14.19 -21.61
CA GLY A 423 11.66 -12.83 -22.05
C GLY A 423 10.16 -12.63 -22.32
N VAL A 424 9.61 -11.48 -21.89
CA VAL A 424 8.20 -11.13 -22.07
C VAL A 424 8.08 -9.71 -22.55
N SER A 425 7.12 -9.49 -23.45
CA SER A 425 6.73 -8.17 -23.94
C SER A 425 5.36 -7.79 -23.40
N THR A 426 5.26 -6.58 -22.88
CA THR A 426 3.98 -5.96 -22.49
C THR A 426 3.84 -4.61 -23.18
N TRP A 427 2.59 -4.16 -23.35
CA TRP A 427 2.33 -2.88 -24.01
C TRP A 427 1.06 -2.26 -23.48
N SER A 428 0.94 -0.95 -23.65
CA SER A 428 -0.31 -0.22 -23.45
C SER A 428 -0.45 0.92 -24.44
N ALA A 429 -1.70 1.22 -24.79
CA ALA A 429 -2.06 2.36 -25.61
C ALA A 429 -3.27 3.07 -24.99
N GLY A 430 -3.20 4.37 -24.88
CA GLY A 430 -4.24 5.18 -24.26
C GLY A 430 -4.52 6.47 -25.00
N MET A 431 -5.72 7.00 -24.76
CA MET A 431 -6.16 8.26 -25.30
C MET A 431 -6.95 9.08 -24.29
N VAL A 432 -6.83 10.40 -24.39
CA VAL A 432 -7.61 11.36 -23.61
C VAL A 432 -8.15 12.43 -24.53
N PHE A 433 -9.44 12.67 -24.42
CA PHE A 433 -10.11 13.79 -25.05
C PHE A 433 -10.50 14.83 -24.00
N ASN A 434 -9.93 16.03 -24.07
CA ASN A 434 -10.23 17.16 -23.21
C ASN A 434 -11.27 18.03 -23.89
N LEU A 435 -12.51 17.90 -23.47
CA LEU A 435 -13.64 18.63 -24.04
C LEU A 435 -14.02 19.83 -23.16
N TRP A 436 -14.69 20.82 -23.75
CA TRP A 436 -15.18 22.00 -23.03
C TRP A 436 -14.11 22.68 -22.16
N ARG A 437 -12.94 22.96 -22.74
CA ARG A 437 -11.80 23.58 -22.02
C ARG A 437 -11.35 22.76 -20.80
N LYS A 438 -11.24 21.43 -20.95
CA LYS A 438 -10.85 20.47 -19.92
C LYS A 438 -11.86 20.26 -18.78
N VAL A 439 -13.09 20.79 -18.91
CA VAL A 439 -14.18 20.51 -17.97
C VAL A 439 -14.61 19.05 -18.03
N LEU A 440 -14.70 18.51 -19.25
CA LEU A 440 -15.03 17.11 -19.50
C LEU A 440 -13.83 16.40 -20.11
N GLN A 441 -13.42 15.30 -19.51
CA GLN A 441 -12.38 14.41 -20.05
C GLN A 441 -12.98 13.04 -20.35
N VAL A 442 -12.77 12.54 -21.54
CA VAL A 442 -13.07 11.15 -21.91
C VAL A 442 -11.74 10.44 -22.10
N LYS A 443 -11.56 9.30 -21.45
CA LYS A 443 -10.32 8.55 -21.43
C LYS A 443 -10.58 7.12 -21.85
N GLY A 444 -9.63 6.51 -22.55
CA GLY A 444 -9.65 5.09 -22.87
C GLY A 444 -8.23 4.53 -22.86
N ASN A 445 -8.09 3.28 -22.46
CA ASN A 445 -6.81 2.60 -22.45
C ASN A 445 -6.98 1.10 -22.68
N VAL A 446 -6.02 0.50 -23.37
CA VAL A 446 -5.90 -0.93 -23.55
C VAL A 446 -4.46 -1.35 -23.24
N ALA A 447 -4.30 -2.50 -22.57
CA ALA A 447 -2.97 -3.02 -22.26
C ALA A 447 -2.95 -4.55 -22.25
N TYR A 448 -1.79 -5.09 -22.54
CA TYR A 448 -1.41 -6.47 -22.27
C TYR A 448 -0.52 -6.52 -21.03
N ASN A 449 -0.88 -7.34 -20.07
CA ASN A 449 -0.29 -7.43 -18.74
C ASN A 449 0.37 -8.78 -18.50
N TYR A 450 1.32 -8.81 -17.56
CA TYR A 450 2.07 -10.01 -17.26
C TYR A 450 2.56 -10.00 -15.80
N ARG A 451 2.65 -11.17 -15.15
CA ARG A 451 3.24 -11.34 -13.83
C ARG A 451 4.06 -12.63 -13.75
N PHE A 452 5.32 -12.53 -13.42
CA PHE A 452 6.12 -13.70 -13.05
C PHE A 452 5.64 -14.29 -11.72
N PRO A 453 5.71 -15.62 -11.54
CA PRO A 453 5.44 -16.24 -10.24
C PRO A 453 6.32 -15.66 -9.14
N GLY A 454 5.79 -15.57 -7.92
CA GLY A 454 6.58 -15.24 -6.74
C GLY A 454 7.63 -16.32 -6.45
N MET A 455 8.67 -16.00 -5.69
CA MET A 455 9.68 -16.99 -5.36
C MET A 455 9.11 -18.13 -4.48
N ASN A 456 8.08 -17.83 -3.65
CA ASN A 456 7.35 -18.87 -2.93
C ASN A 456 6.58 -19.79 -3.87
N ASP A 457 5.98 -19.24 -4.94
CA ASP A 457 5.26 -20.06 -5.91
C ASP A 457 6.19 -21.11 -6.54
N LEU A 458 7.45 -20.74 -6.75
CA LEU A 458 8.43 -21.63 -7.41
C LEU A 458 9.16 -22.56 -6.43
N TYR A 459 9.54 -22.04 -5.25
CA TYR A 459 10.59 -22.67 -4.44
C TYR A 459 10.22 -22.91 -2.99
N TRP A 460 8.97 -22.59 -2.55
CA TRP A 460 8.53 -22.87 -1.19
C TRP A 460 8.58 -24.38 -0.91
N ARG A 461 9.07 -24.77 0.25
CA ARG A 461 9.07 -26.17 0.68
C ARG A 461 8.10 -26.38 1.84
N PRO A 462 7.30 -27.49 1.77
CA PRO A 462 7.37 -28.60 0.81
C PRO A 462 6.49 -28.43 -0.44
N GLY A 463 5.91 -27.29 -0.75
CA GLY A 463 4.82 -27.14 -1.74
C GLY A 463 5.12 -26.37 -3.02
N GLY A 464 6.27 -25.67 -3.16
CA GLY A 464 6.57 -24.88 -4.36
C GLY A 464 6.59 -25.71 -5.67
N ASN A 465 6.27 -25.04 -6.78
CA ASN A 465 6.20 -25.69 -8.10
C ASN A 465 6.97 -24.87 -9.15
N PRO A 466 8.19 -25.30 -9.55
CA PRO A 466 8.98 -24.62 -10.56
C PRO A 466 8.35 -24.56 -11.96
N GLU A 467 7.36 -25.43 -12.24
CA GLU A 467 6.70 -25.54 -13.55
C GLU A 467 5.55 -24.54 -13.71
N VAL A 468 5.21 -23.76 -12.66
CA VAL A 468 4.15 -22.76 -12.72
C VAL A 468 4.47 -21.71 -13.78
N LYS A 469 3.51 -21.53 -14.69
CA LYS A 469 3.60 -20.53 -15.75
C LYS A 469 3.25 -19.14 -15.21
N PRO A 470 3.84 -18.09 -15.78
CA PRO A 470 3.43 -16.74 -15.50
C PRO A 470 1.95 -16.49 -15.79
N GLU A 471 1.37 -15.54 -15.07
CA GLU A 471 0.04 -15.02 -15.36
C GLU A 471 0.12 -13.91 -16.40
N ASP A 472 -0.85 -13.86 -17.29
CA ASP A 472 -0.91 -12.83 -18.33
C ASP A 472 -2.35 -12.47 -18.69
N GLY A 473 -2.53 -11.37 -19.41
CA GLY A 473 -3.87 -11.00 -19.85
C GLY A 473 -4.02 -9.59 -20.40
N TYR A 474 -5.21 -9.31 -20.84
CA TYR A 474 -5.61 -8.02 -21.40
C TYR A 474 -6.46 -7.23 -20.43
N SER A 475 -6.28 -5.91 -20.41
CA SER A 475 -7.16 -4.98 -19.71
C SER A 475 -7.62 -3.86 -20.63
N TYR A 476 -8.88 -3.47 -20.45
CA TYR A 476 -9.56 -2.42 -21.16
C TYR A 476 -10.17 -1.47 -20.14
N ASP A 477 -9.94 -0.18 -20.30
CA ASP A 477 -10.43 0.88 -19.43
C ASP A 477 -11.09 1.97 -20.24
N ALA A 478 -12.22 2.47 -19.76
CA ALA A 478 -12.85 3.68 -20.28
C ALA A 478 -13.35 4.53 -19.11
N SER A 479 -13.16 5.84 -19.16
CA SER A 479 -13.66 6.72 -18.12
C SER A 479 -14.08 8.09 -18.66
N VAL A 480 -15.02 8.71 -17.93
CA VAL A 480 -15.48 10.07 -18.15
C VAL A 480 -15.32 10.82 -16.84
N ALA A 481 -14.54 11.90 -16.87
CA ALA A 481 -14.33 12.77 -15.72
C ALA A 481 -14.88 14.17 -16.00
N TYR A 482 -15.57 14.74 -15.03
CA TYR A 482 -16.13 16.07 -15.08
C TYR A 482 -15.59 16.89 -13.90
N ARG A 483 -14.92 18.03 -14.20
CA ARG A 483 -14.33 18.93 -13.22
C ARG A 483 -14.73 20.35 -13.51
N LYS A 484 -15.54 20.97 -12.63
CA LYS A 484 -16.02 22.34 -12.85
C LYS A 484 -16.27 23.05 -11.55
N GLN A 485 -15.96 24.34 -11.52
CA GLN A 485 -16.52 25.27 -10.56
C GLN A 485 -17.96 25.63 -11.00
N LEU A 486 -18.95 25.14 -10.25
CA LEU A 486 -20.37 25.29 -10.61
C LEU A 486 -20.85 26.72 -10.37
N CYS A 487 -20.45 27.31 -9.22
CA CYS A 487 -20.69 28.70 -8.85
C CYS A 487 -19.63 29.17 -7.86
N ARG A 488 -19.73 30.42 -7.37
CA ARG A 488 -18.76 30.97 -6.41
C ARG A 488 -18.70 30.09 -5.15
N GLY A 489 -17.53 29.54 -4.89
CA GLY A 489 -17.26 28.66 -3.74
C GLY A 489 -17.66 27.20 -3.92
N LEU A 490 -18.43 26.81 -4.96
CA LEU A 490 -18.89 25.43 -5.15
C LEU A 490 -18.18 24.78 -6.34
N SER A 491 -17.42 23.69 -6.10
CA SER A 491 -16.74 22.91 -7.14
C SER A 491 -17.14 21.44 -7.09
N LEU A 492 -17.24 20.83 -8.27
CA LEU A 492 -17.53 19.40 -8.46
C LEU A 492 -16.38 18.74 -9.22
N ASP A 493 -15.88 17.62 -8.68
CA ASP A 493 -14.98 16.67 -9.36
C ASP A 493 -15.66 15.29 -9.33
N ALA A 494 -15.96 14.74 -10.49
CA ALA A 494 -16.64 13.45 -10.61
C ALA A 494 -15.99 12.62 -11.73
N GLU A 495 -15.88 11.31 -11.53
CA GLU A 495 -15.38 10.37 -12.54
C GLU A 495 -16.19 9.07 -12.51
N VAL A 496 -16.59 8.61 -13.69
CA VAL A 496 -17.18 7.29 -13.93
C VAL A 496 -16.18 6.50 -14.76
N SER A 497 -15.84 5.29 -14.33
CA SER A 497 -14.90 4.41 -15.02
C SER A 497 -15.49 3.01 -15.16
N GLY A 498 -15.40 2.44 -16.36
CA GLY A 498 -15.67 1.04 -16.63
C GLY A 498 -14.37 0.30 -16.95
N TYR A 499 -14.27 -0.96 -16.54
CA TYR A 499 -13.13 -1.79 -16.88
C TYR A 499 -13.53 -3.22 -17.22
N LEU A 500 -12.67 -3.87 -18.02
CA LEU A 500 -12.76 -5.28 -18.35
C LEU A 500 -11.35 -5.86 -18.39
N MET A 501 -11.09 -6.91 -17.62
CA MET A 501 -9.81 -7.61 -17.56
C MET A 501 -10.02 -9.10 -17.85
N TYR A 502 -9.10 -9.68 -18.61
CA TYR A 502 -8.96 -11.09 -18.84
C TYR A 502 -7.61 -11.53 -18.29
N ILE A 503 -7.59 -12.48 -17.37
CA ILE A 503 -6.36 -12.97 -16.73
C ILE A 503 -6.29 -14.46 -16.96
N ASP A 504 -5.27 -14.92 -17.68
CA ASP A 504 -5.00 -16.31 -17.97
C ASP A 504 -3.89 -16.85 -17.06
N ASN A 505 -3.84 -18.17 -16.90
CA ASN A 505 -2.84 -18.86 -16.08
C ASN A 505 -2.81 -18.38 -14.61
N TRP A 506 -3.95 -17.95 -14.04
CA TRP A 506 -4.02 -17.47 -12.66
C TRP A 506 -3.48 -18.51 -11.68
N ILE A 507 -2.51 -18.10 -10.87
CA ILE A 507 -1.85 -18.97 -9.90
C ILE A 507 -2.69 -19.06 -8.62
N LEU A 508 -3.03 -20.29 -8.22
CA LEU A 508 -3.69 -20.60 -6.96
C LEU A 508 -2.91 -21.68 -6.22
N TRP A 509 -2.83 -21.54 -4.90
CA TRP A 509 -2.36 -22.60 -4.04
C TRP A 509 -3.52 -23.56 -3.75
N LEU A 510 -3.35 -24.82 -4.07
CA LEU A 510 -4.34 -25.88 -3.95
C LEU A 510 -3.71 -27.10 -3.30
N PRO A 511 -4.49 -27.97 -2.62
CA PRO A 511 -4.00 -29.25 -2.15
C PRO A 511 -3.35 -30.05 -3.30
N LYS A 512 -2.20 -30.65 -3.03
CA LYS A 512 -1.49 -31.46 -4.00
C LYS A 512 -2.22 -32.78 -4.23
N ASP A 513 -2.33 -33.21 -5.48
CA ASP A 513 -2.94 -34.51 -5.81
C ASP A 513 -2.25 -35.64 -5.03
N GLY A 514 -3.06 -36.45 -4.36
CA GLY A 514 -2.60 -37.56 -3.53
C GLY A 514 -2.12 -37.18 -2.11
N ASN A 515 -1.97 -35.89 -1.80
CA ASN A 515 -1.64 -35.42 -0.45
C ASN A 515 -2.33 -34.09 -0.12
N GLN A 516 -3.46 -34.14 0.57
CA GLN A 516 -4.29 -32.99 0.92
C GLN A 516 -3.62 -32.03 1.94
N TRP A 517 -2.57 -32.45 2.60
CA TRP A 517 -1.85 -31.66 3.61
C TRP A 517 -0.79 -30.74 2.97
N ILE A 518 -0.34 -31.04 1.76
CA ILE A 518 0.64 -30.22 1.04
C ILE A 518 -0.12 -29.36 0.03
N TRP A 519 0.00 -28.05 0.15
CA TRP A 519 -0.53 -27.09 -0.80
C TRP A 519 0.56 -26.73 -1.83
N THR A 520 0.19 -26.71 -3.11
CA THR A 520 1.10 -26.41 -4.22
C THR A 520 0.47 -25.36 -5.14
N PRO A 521 1.26 -24.42 -5.68
CA PRO A 521 0.76 -23.44 -6.64
C PRO A 521 0.55 -24.11 -8.01
N GLN A 522 -0.56 -23.80 -8.63
CA GLN A 522 -0.97 -24.33 -9.93
C GLN A 522 -1.59 -23.20 -10.77
N ASN A 523 -1.38 -23.25 -12.10
CA ASN A 523 -2.09 -22.40 -13.04
C ASN A 523 -3.50 -22.94 -13.25
N HIS A 524 -4.40 -22.58 -12.39
CA HIS A 524 -5.69 -23.26 -12.29
C HIS A 524 -6.84 -22.52 -12.96
N ARG A 525 -6.72 -21.22 -13.27
CA ARG A 525 -7.90 -20.45 -13.71
C ARG A 525 -7.62 -19.43 -14.78
N ASN A 526 -8.63 -19.29 -15.66
CA ASN A 526 -8.81 -18.14 -16.53
C ASN A 526 -9.93 -17.29 -15.93
N VAL A 527 -9.65 -16.05 -15.62
CA VAL A 527 -10.55 -15.15 -14.92
C VAL A 527 -10.95 -13.99 -15.81
N ARG A 528 -12.25 -13.65 -15.80
CA ARG A 528 -12.75 -12.40 -16.33
C ARG A 528 -13.19 -11.53 -15.16
N SER A 529 -12.60 -10.34 -15.06
CA SER A 529 -13.01 -9.32 -14.11
C SER A 529 -13.53 -8.10 -14.84
N GLU A 530 -14.72 -7.66 -14.46
CA GLU A 530 -15.39 -6.49 -15.04
C GLU A 530 -16.06 -5.66 -13.96
N GLY A 531 -16.19 -4.36 -14.20
CA GLY A 531 -16.80 -3.51 -13.18
C GLY A 531 -16.96 -2.05 -13.59
N VAL A 532 -17.65 -1.34 -12.71
CA VAL A 532 -17.86 0.11 -12.78
C VAL A 532 -17.43 0.74 -11.48
N GLU A 533 -16.67 1.83 -11.57
CA GLU A 533 -16.18 2.59 -10.45
C GLU A 533 -16.64 4.04 -10.59
N LEU A 534 -17.21 4.60 -9.52
CA LEU A 534 -17.62 6.00 -9.45
C LEU A 534 -16.78 6.71 -8.40
N TYR A 535 -16.39 7.93 -8.68
CA TYR A 535 -15.81 8.87 -7.73
C TYR A 535 -16.55 10.18 -7.81
N GLY A 536 -16.79 10.81 -6.66
CA GLY A 536 -17.39 12.14 -6.58
C GLY A 536 -16.82 12.93 -5.43
N LYS A 537 -16.56 14.22 -5.65
CA LYS A 537 -16.17 15.20 -4.63
C LYS A 537 -16.85 16.53 -4.92
N LEU A 538 -17.71 16.94 -4.02
CA LEU A 538 -18.34 18.26 -4.00
C LEU A 538 -17.71 19.08 -2.87
N THR A 539 -17.13 20.22 -3.20
CA THR A 539 -16.51 21.12 -2.21
C THR A 539 -17.20 22.47 -2.26
N TYR A 540 -17.66 22.93 -1.11
CA TYR A 540 -18.17 24.28 -0.90
C TYR A 540 -17.19 25.04 0.00
N ALA A 541 -16.67 26.17 -0.48
CA ALA A 541 -15.71 27.00 0.24
C ALA A 541 -16.11 28.48 0.09
N ILE A 542 -16.48 29.12 1.21
CA ILE A 542 -16.81 30.52 1.27
C ILE A 542 -16.35 31.12 2.61
N GLY A 543 -15.56 32.20 2.54
CA GLY A 543 -14.91 32.77 3.73
C GLY A 543 -14.07 31.68 4.44
N ASP A 544 -14.28 31.55 5.74
CA ASP A 544 -13.58 30.59 6.60
C ASP A 544 -14.19 29.17 6.59
N LEU A 545 -15.34 28.99 5.94
CA LEU A 545 -16.04 27.70 5.88
C LEU A 545 -15.62 26.92 4.66
N ARG A 546 -15.20 25.68 4.88
CA ARG A 546 -15.01 24.66 3.84
C ARG A 546 -15.79 23.41 4.20
N ALA A 547 -16.72 23.01 3.35
CA ALA A 547 -17.47 21.76 3.47
C ALA A 547 -17.19 20.88 2.26
N THR A 548 -17.03 19.58 2.49
CA THR A 548 -16.73 18.61 1.42
C THR A 548 -17.57 17.36 1.61
N VAL A 549 -18.23 16.93 0.54
CA VAL A 549 -18.84 15.61 0.43
C VAL A 549 -18.08 14.87 -0.63
N SER A 550 -17.54 13.70 -0.30
CA SER A 550 -16.79 12.87 -1.25
C SER A 550 -17.10 11.40 -1.06
N GLY A 551 -16.93 10.61 -2.10
CA GLY A 551 -17.14 9.17 -2.01
C GLY A 551 -16.65 8.42 -3.23
N ASN A 552 -16.55 7.12 -3.04
CA ASN A 552 -16.23 6.14 -4.07
C ASN A 552 -17.29 5.02 -4.03
N TYR A 553 -17.59 4.50 -5.20
CA TYR A 553 -18.39 3.30 -5.37
C TYR A 553 -17.70 2.38 -6.35
N SER A 554 -17.71 1.09 -6.08
CA SER A 554 -17.19 0.05 -6.97
C SER A 554 -18.20 -1.10 -7.03
N TRP A 555 -18.61 -1.43 -8.25
CA TRP A 555 -19.20 -2.71 -8.59
C TRP A 555 -18.16 -3.54 -9.33
N SER A 556 -17.89 -4.75 -8.86
CA SER A 556 -16.85 -5.63 -9.41
C SER A 556 -17.35 -7.07 -9.49
N GLN A 557 -17.19 -7.67 -10.66
CA GLN A 557 -17.52 -9.06 -10.90
C GLN A 557 -16.31 -9.77 -11.51
N SER A 558 -15.71 -10.70 -10.72
CA SER A 558 -14.55 -11.50 -11.15
C SER A 558 -14.94 -12.96 -11.17
N ARG A 559 -14.97 -13.60 -12.34
CA ARG A 559 -15.49 -14.95 -12.54
C ARG A 559 -14.52 -15.86 -13.26
N THR A 560 -14.51 -17.13 -12.89
CA THR A 560 -13.80 -18.19 -13.61
C THR A 560 -14.46 -18.41 -14.98
N ARG A 561 -13.69 -18.43 -16.06
CA ARG A 561 -14.17 -18.53 -17.45
C ARG A 561 -14.06 -19.91 -18.05
N LYS A 562 -13.21 -20.79 -17.52
CA LYS A 562 -12.92 -22.09 -18.07
C LYS A 562 -13.17 -23.15 -17.00
N LYS A 563 -13.86 -24.22 -17.36
CA LYS A 563 -13.98 -25.39 -16.52
C LYS A 563 -12.65 -26.12 -16.43
N GLN A 564 -12.29 -26.61 -15.26
CA GLN A 564 -11.10 -27.43 -15.04
C GLN A 564 -11.42 -28.92 -15.32
N HIS A 565 -12.63 -29.32 -14.95
CA HIS A 565 -13.18 -30.66 -15.19
C HIS A 565 -14.70 -30.54 -15.42
N VAL A 566 -15.37 -31.65 -15.78
CA VAL A 566 -16.80 -31.64 -16.16
C VAL A 566 -17.66 -31.08 -15.03
N ASP A 567 -17.37 -31.41 -13.77
CA ASP A 567 -18.16 -31.06 -12.58
C ASP A 567 -17.55 -29.88 -11.81
N ASP A 568 -16.81 -28.98 -12.48
CA ASP A 568 -16.22 -27.82 -11.84
C ASP A 568 -17.28 -26.83 -11.34
N GLY A 569 -17.60 -26.92 -10.06
CA GLY A 569 -18.56 -26.03 -9.38
C GLY A 569 -18.12 -24.55 -9.32
N SER A 570 -16.86 -24.21 -9.65
CA SER A 570 -16.34 -22.86 -9.67
C SER A 570 -16.60 -22.10 -10.99
N TYR A 571 -17.03 -22.79 -12.04
CA TYR A 571 -17.26 -22.20 -13.37
C TYR A 571 -18.31 -21.10 -13.33
N MET A 572 -17.98 -19.94 -13.89
CA MET A 572 -18.80 -18.70 -13.89
C MET A 572 -19.17 -18.16 -12.50
N LYS A 573 -18.54 -18.67 -11.44
CA LYS A 573 -18.73 -18.19 -10.08
C LYS A 573 -17.75 -17.06 -9.74
N GLN A 574 -18.18 -16.18 -8.83
CA GLN A 574 -17.35 -15.10 -8.27
C GLN A 574 -16.17 -15.69 -7.52
N ILE A 575 -14.99 -15.10 -7.70
CA ILE A 575 -13.79 -15.47 -6.95
C ILE A 575 -13.99 -15.19 -5.45
N PRO A 576 -13.52 -16.08 -4.56
CA PRO A 576 -13.61 -15.89 -3.11
C PRO A 576 -12.98 -14.57 -2.65
N TYR A 577 -13.57 -13.99 -1.60
CA TYR A 577 -13.14 -12.74 -0.97
C TYR A 577 -13.10 -11.51 -1.89
N VAL A 578 -13.83 -11.50 -2.99
CA VAL A 578 -14.03 -10.32 -3.84
C VAL A 578 -15.47 -9.81 -3.63
N PRO A 579 -15.67 -8.65 -2.96
CA PRO A 579 -17.01 -8.09 -2.80
C PRO A 579 -17.54 -7.58 -4.14
N ARG A 580 -18.82 -7.87 -4.44
CA ARG A 580 -19.46 -7.29 -5.64
C ARG A 580 -19.67 -5.80 -5.53
N PHE A 581 -19.90 -5.30 -4.32
CA PHE A 581 -20.16 -3.89 -4.05
C PHE A 581 -19.27 -3.41 -2.92
N LYS A 582 -18.60 -2.30 -3.15
CA LYS A 582 -17.93 -1.53 -2.12
C LYS A 582 -18.22 -0.07 -2.36
N TRP A 583 -18.54 0.68 -1.30
CA TRP A 583 -18.63 2.12 -1.39
C TRP A 583 -18.21 2.78 -0.08
N ASN A 584 -17.79 4.01 -0.17
CA ASN A 584 -17.56 4.87 0.98
C ASN A 584 -18.06 6.29 0.69
N VAL A 585 -18.54 6.96 1.72
CA VAL A 585 -18.96 8.35 1.69
C VAL A 585 -18.36 9.06 2.87
N ARG A 586 -17.81 10.25 2.64
CA ARG A 586 -17.28 11.14 3.66
C ARG A 586 -17.95 12.50 3.56
N VAL A 587 -18.43 13.01 4.69
CA VAL A 587 -18.87 14.39 4.87
C VAL A 587 -17.89 15.05 5.83
N ALA A 588 -17.33 16.18 5.44
CA ALA A 588 -16.40 16.93 6.26
C ALA A 588 -16.65 18.42 6.20
N ALA A 589 -16.38 19.08 7.30
CA ALA A 589 -16.46 20.54 7.42
C ALA A 589 -15.24 21.06 8.21
N ASP A 590 -14.71 22.19 7.79
CA ASP A 590 -13.69 22.97 8.50
C ASP A 590 -14.19 24.42 8.60
N TYR A 591 -14.18 24.97 9.80
CA TYR A 591 -14.54 26.35 10.07
C TYR A 591 -13.65 26.95 11.16
N ARG A 592 -12.80 27.92 10.80
CA ARG A 592 -11.88 28.61 11.72
C ARG A 592 -11.03 27.67 12.57
N GLY A 593 -10.54 26.57 11.95
CA GLY A 593 -9.72 25.57 12.61
C GLY A 593 -10.49 24.47 13.34
N VAL A 594 -11.80 24.60 13.58
CA VAL A 594 -12.66 23.48 14.02
C VAL A 594 -12.92 22.61 12.81
N PHE A 595 -12.60 21.33 12.88
CA PHE A 595 -12.91 20.41 11.81
C PHE A 595 -13.69 19.19 12.31
N PHE A 596 -14.54 18.70 11.44
CA PHE A 596 -15.36 17.52 11.66
C PHE A 596 -15.38 16.67 10.39
N SER A 597 -15.39 15.37 10.54
CA SER A 597 -15.56 14.42 9.44
C SER A 597 -16.34 13.21 9.91
N TRP A 598 -17.43 12.91 9.22
CA TRP A 598 -18.12 11.62 9.32
C TRP A 598 -17.87 10.83 8.05
N GLN A 599 -17.63 9.53 8.21
CA GLN A 599 -17.39 8.62 7.11
C GLN A 599 -18.13 7.31 7.34
N VAL A 600 -18.62 6.74 6.26
CA VAL A 600 -19.17 5.39 6.22
C VAL A 600 -18.50 4.58 5.12
N THR A 601 -18.13 3.33 5.45
CA THR A 601 -17.59 2.36 4.50
C THR A 601 -18.49 1.13 4.51
N TYR A 602 -19.02 0.79 3.34
CA TYR A 602 -19.83 -0.42 3.12
C TYR A 602 -19.05 -1.43 2.31
N ILE A 603 -19.04 -2.67 2.77
CA ILE A 603 -18.49 -3.83 2.06
C ILE A 603 -19.62 -4.85 1.88
N GLY A 604 -19.89 -5.19 0.63
CA GLY A 604 -20.92 -6.18 0.27
C GLY A 604 -20.55 -7.60 0.66
N ARG A 605 -21.49 -8.51 0.47
CA ARG A 605 -21.32 -9.95 0.69
C ARG A 605 -20.11 -10.49 -0.08
N ARG A 606 -19.28 -11.33 0.56
CA ARG A 606 -18.11 -11.97 -0.04
C ARG A 606 -18.25 -13.48 0.11
N PHE A 607 -18.20 -14.19 -1.01
CA PHE A 607 -18.12 -15.64 -0.99
C PHE A 607 -16.73 -16.06 -0.48
N ILE A 608 -16.68 -17.15 0.27
CA ILE A 608 -15.44 -17.69 0.84
C ILE A 608 -15.03 -18.99 0.16
N THR A 609 -15.98 -19.67 -0.47
CA THR A 609 -15.76 -20.89 -1.25
C THR A 609 -15.94 -20.62 -2.74
N THR A 610 -15.32 -21.47 -3.55
CA THR A 610 -15.33 -21.32 -5.01
C THR A 610 -16.67 -21.68 -5.65
N ASP A 611 -17.46 -22.52 -4.99
CA ASP A 611 -18.84 -22.91 -5.36
C ASP A 611 -19.90 -21.91 -4.90
N GLN A 612 -19.50 -20.89 -4.10
CA GLN A 612 -20.37 -19.86 -3.53
C GLN A 612 -21.40 -20.38 -2.50
N GLU A 613 -21.20 -21.53 -1.92
CA GLU A 613 -22.09 -22.06 -0.87
C GLU A 613 -22.00 -21.23 0.42
N TYR A 614 -20.78 -20.80 0.77
CA TYR A 614 -20.54 -20.02 1.98
C TYR A 614 -20.10 -18.60 1.66
N ALA A 615 -20.51 -17.66 2.52
CA ALA A 615 -20.19 -16.25 2.37
C ALA A 615 -20.15 -15.53 3.72
N THR A 616 -19.39 -14.45 3.79
CA THR A 616 -19.44 -13.49 4.90
C THR A 616 -20.53 -12.46 4.68
N ASP A 617 -21.18 -12.01 5.76
CA ASP A 617 -22.19 -10.97 5.72
C ASP A 617 -21.66 -9.63 5.21
N PRO A 618 -22.51 -8.83 4.56
CA PRO A 618 -22.19 -7.43 4.28
C PRO A 618 -22.18 -6.62 5.56
N TYR A 619 -21.41 -5.51 5.57
CA TYR A 619 -21.38 -4.61 6.72
C TYR A 619 -21.18 -3.16 6.31
N ALA A 620 -21.58 -2.25 7.20
CA ALA A 620 -21.31 -0.83 7.12
C ALA A 620 -20.64 -0.36 8.42
N VAL A 621 -19.50 0.30 8.31
CA VAL A 621 -18.76 0.86 9.46
C VAL A 621 -18.79 2.38 9.36
N HIS A 622 -19.18 3.02 10.47
CA HIS A 622 -19.26 4.47 10.58
C HIS A 622 -18.14 4.99 11.48
N ASN A 623 -17.34 5.92 10.97
CA ASN A 623 -16.24 6.54 11.68
C ASN A 623 -16.47 8.05 11.79
N VAL A 624 -16.08 8.64 12.92
CA VAL A 624 -16.16 10.08 13.16
C VAL A 624 -14.81 10.60 13.63
N LEU A 625 -14.42 11.73 13.11
CA LEU A 625 -13.24 12.49 13.52
C LEU A 625 -13.65 13.93 13.77
N ALA A 626 -13.23 14.49 14.90
CA ALA A 626 -13.42 15.91 15.22
C ALA A 626 -12.15 16.46 15.87
N GLY A 627 -11.86 17.70 15.65
CA GLY A 627 -10.68 18.35 16.24
C GLY A 627 -10.69 19.85 16.05
N TYR A 628 -9.67 20.47 16.62
CA TYR A 628 -9.46 21.91 16.55
C TYR A 628 -7.99 22.21 16.28
N ARG A 629 -7.69 23.00 15.23
CA ARG A 629 -6.35 23.49 14.94
C ARG A 629 -6.18 24.90 15.48
N TYR A 630 -5.49 25.01 16.59
CA TYR A 630 -5.09 26.29 17.15
C TYR A 630 -3.76 26.73 16.55
N THR A 631 -3.72 27.88 15.90
CA THR A 631 -2.50 28.47 15.33
C THR A 631 -2.06 29.66 16.19
N PHE A 632 -0.86 29.54 16.75
CA PHE A 632 -0.24 30.59 17.56
C PHE A 632 0.25 31.76 16.67
N ARG A 633 0.47 32.90 17.28
CA ARG A 633 0.98 34.12 16.57
C ARG A 633 2.35 33.91 15.91
N ASN A 634 3.16 33.01 16.41
CA ASN A 634 4.48 32.67 15.86
C ASN A 634 4.42 31.64 14.71
N GLY A 635 3.22 31.24 14.26
CA GLY A 635 3.01 30.30 13.17
C GLY A 635 3.00 28.83 13.58
N MET A 636 3.32 28.49 14.83
CA MET A 636 3.17 27.14 15.35
C MET A 636 1.70 26.74 15.43
N SER A 637 1.39 25.44 15.39
CA SER A 637 0.03 24.98 15.59
C SER A 637 -0.06 23.78 16.53
N LEU A 638 -1.17 23.72 17.27
CA LEU A 638 -1.53 22.60 18.14
C LEU A 638 -2.89 22.08 17.69
N THR A 639 -2.96 20.76 17.41
CA THR A 639 -4.16 20.13 16.88
C THR A 639 -4.57 18.96 17.76
N PRO A 640 -5.39 19.14 18.81
CA PRO A 640 -6.12 18.06 19.46
C PRO A 640 -7.20 17.52 18.53
N GLN A 641 -7.36 16.19 18.51
CA GLN A 641 -8.44 15.51 17.79
C GLN A 641 -8.91 14.26 18.50
N VAL A 642 -10.17 13.93 18.31
CA VAL A 642 -10.81 12.71 18.78
C VAL A 642 -11.33 11.95 17.58
N ARG A 643 -11.05 10.64 17.53
CA ARG A 643 -11.57 9.72 16.54
C ARG A 643 -12.37 8.62 17.22
N VAL A 644 -13.54 8.33 16.69
CA VAL A 644 -14.35 7.18 17.08
C VAL A 644 -14.54 6.32 15.85
N ASP A 645 -13.93 5.15 15.87
CA ASP A 645 -14.11 4.15 14.81
C ASP A 645 -15.25 3.20 15.20
N ASN A 646 -15.98 2.71 14.20
CA ASN A 646 -17.16 1.86 14.37
C ASN A 646 -18.18 2.46 15.35
N LEU A 647 -18.60 3.70 15.12
CA LEU A 647 -19.49 4.48 15.98
C LEU A 647 -20.78 3.73 16.37
N LEU A 648 -21.34 2.94 15.46
CA LEU A 648 -22.60 2.20 15.66
C LEU A 648 -22.42 0.83 16.31
N ASP A 649 -21.19 0.47 16.73
CA ASP A 649 -20.86 -0.80 17.39
C ASP A 649 -21.20 -2.03 16.51
N THR A 650 -21.05 -1.90 15.19
CA THR A 650 -21.38 -2.95 14.23
C THR A 650 -20.40 -4.12 14.38
N TYR A 651 -20.92 -5.35 14.55
CA TYR A 651 -20.12 -6.56 14.41
C TYR A 651 -19.83 -6.83 12.93
N TYR A 652 -18.58 -7.08 12.60
CA TYR A 652 -18.18 -7.44 11.23
C TYR A 652 -16.89 -8.25 11.20
N GLU A 653 -16.72 -9.00 10.11
CA GLU A 653 -15.53 -9.76 9.78
C GLU A 653 -15.04 -9.35 8.39
N SER A 654 -13.78 -8.98 8.28
CA SER A 654 -13.16 -8.75 6.96
C SER A 654 -12.83 -10.09 6.29
N THR A 655 -12.35 -11.04 7.07
CA THR A 655 -12.13 -12.44 6.71
C THR A 655 -12.95 -13.31 7.66
N GLN A 656 -13.55 -14.38 7.16
CA GLN A 656 -14.36 -15.29 7.98
C GLN A 656 -13.57 -15.79 9.19
N TYR A 657 -14.22 -15.82 10.33
CA TYR A 657 -13.65 -16.21 11.62
C TYR A 657 -12.58 -15.28 12.18
N TYR A 658 -12.41 -14.09 11.57
CA TYR A 658 -11.53 -13.04 12.07
C TYR A 658 -12.37 -11.79 12.37
N PRO A 659 -12.92 -11.69 13.60
CA PRO A 659 -13.75 -10.55 13.99
C PRO A 659 -12.90 -9.29 14.05
N MET A 660 -13.51 -8.18 13.68
CA MET A 660 -12.92 -6.85 13.76
C MET A 660 -13.34 -6.14 15.06
N PRO A 661 -12.60 -5.11 15.51
CA PRO A 661 -12.93 -4.37 16.71
C PRO A 661 -14.34 -3.76 16.65
N LEU A 662 -15.06 -3.82 17.76
CA LEU A 662 -16.27 -3.04 17.99
C LEU A 662 -15.91 -1.56 18.14
N ARG A 663 -16.85 -0.71 18.61
CA ARG A 663 -16.59 0.72 18.80
C ARG A 663 -15.33 0.96 19.62
N ASN A 664 -14.48 1.84 19.09
CA ASN A 664 -13.26 2.25 19.78
C ASN A 664 -13.03 3.76 19.64
N CYS A 665 -12.29 4.32 20.58
CA CYS A 665 -12.04 5.75 20.66
C CYS A 665 -10.53 5.99 20.77
N LEU A 666 -10.04 7.00 20.06
CA LEU A 666 -8.65 7.43 20.09
C LEU A 666 -8.61 8.97 20.22
N VAL A 667 -7.70 9.44 21.04
CA VAL A 667 -7.42 10.86 21.25
C VAL A 667 -5.99 11.13 20.82
N SER A 668 -5.79 12.11 19.96
CA SER A 668 -4.45 12.47 19.50
C SER A 668 -4.19 13.97 19.62
N LEU A 669 -2.92 14.30 19.73
CA LEU A 669 -2.40 15.65 19.78
C LEU A 669 -1.25 15.77 18.78
N MET A 670 -1.34 16.74 17.88
CA MET A 670 -0.27 17.05 16.95
C MET A 670 0.21 18.50 17.17
N TRP A 671 1.50 18.67 17.37
CA TRP A 671 2.17 19.94 17.44
C TRP A 671 3.03 20.13 16.21
N GLU A 672 2.86 21.27 15.52
CA GLU A 672 3.64 21.66 14.33
C GLU A 672 4.35 23.00 14.64
N PHE A 673 5.64 23.10 14.32
CA PHE A 673 6.50 24.24 14.59
C PHE A 673 7.39 24.61 13.40
#